data_0ebf1c41c1d7048ff456b20f5b15e370
#
_entry.id   0ebf1c41c1d7048ff456b20f5b15e370
#
_cell.length_a   1.000
_cell.length_b   1.000
_cell.length_c   1.000
_cell.angle_alpha   90.00
_cell.angle_beta   90.00
_cell.angle_gamma   90.00
#
_symmetry.space_group_name_H-M   'P 1'
#
loop_
_entity.id
_entity.type
_entity.pdbx_description
1 polymer ?
#
loop_
_entity_poly.entity_id
_entity_poly.type
_entity_poly.pdbx_seq_one_letter_code
_entity_poly.pdbx_strand_id
1 'polypeptide(L)'
;MHRFLSIAGFIVFVFSFLSDIAGAQSIQLFVDLSDAPRNLYHSRLTIAVKPGPLTLVYPKWIPGNHRPSGPIVNVTGVKMEAGGHTLPWERDPVDMYAFHVDVPAGGNELHVSFDTVTSDGSAGASGPAATTNVLDLNWNQVVLYPQGASSDEVEVRASVSLPAGWKFGTALPMENMGQSSMGQSSMDQFQSGGHNSLEVFKPVSLTTLVDSPLIAGDHYRKIELTKAGETPAHVIDMVSESEAGLAITPADEAAYRKLVAETGALFGARHYLDYHFLLTLSDEAGHHGLEHHQSSDNSVEERTLIDPALHLLEAGLLPHEFTHSWNGKYRRPAGLATRNYQDPMVGDLLWVYEGLTEYVGNVLTVRSGLWSPEQYREALAATAAELDYRAGRTWRPLEDTARSVQILRTQGPEWQSWRRGLDYYPEGELIWLEVDTILRQQSNGQKSLDKFCRLFHGGESGPPKVVPYTFDDVVRALNQVQPYDWAGLLKERVNAAKARAPLGGIERGGWRLVYNDRPNVFIHTEEEFDQHVDASYSLGFRVRKDGQFDDVIHGSPAYLAGVGPGMKLVAVNGRAWSKDVLEEALRASRDSKQPIDLLVENAKFFRTCSVNYHDGIRNPHLERTEASGVPGDVLGEILKPLTK
;
A
#
# COMPACT_ATOMS: atom_id res chain seq x y z
N MET A 1 37.95 39.71 63.13
CA MET A 1 37.79 38.55 62.24
C MET A 1 36.33 38.54 61.78
N HIS A 2 36.04 39.25 60.71
CA HIS A 2 34.69 39.37 60.14
C HIS A 2 34.62 38.60 58.83
N ARG A 3 33.71 37.64 58.78
CA ARG A 3 33.36 36.95 57.56
C ARG A 3 32.20 37.70 56.84
N PHE A 4 32.46 38.16 55.62
CA PHE A 4 31.47 38.65 54.72
C PHE A 4 30.84 37.46 53.92
N LEU A 5 29.51 37.27 54.01
CA LEU A 5 28.73 36.46 53.13
C LEU A 5 28.24 37.34 51.97
N SER A 6 28.66 37.01 50.77
CA SER A 6 28.07 37.56 49.53
C SER A 6 26.93 36.68 49.11
N ILE A 7 25.70 37.21 49.06
CA ILE A 7 24.53 36.60 48.47
C ILE A 7 24.47 37.03 47.00
N ALA A 8 24.74 36.10 46.08
CA ALA A 8 24.49 36.30 44.64
C ALA A 8 23.03 35.96 44.34
N GLY A 9 22.24 36.96 44.02
CA GLY A 9 20.88 36.79 43.57
C GLY A 9 20.86 36.27 42.12
N PHE A 10 20.33 35.09 41.91
CA PHE A 10 20.01 34.54 40.58
C PHE A 10 18.66 35.08 40.16
N ILE A 11 18.63 35.97 39.16
CA ILE A 11 17.39 36.40 38.48
C ILE A 11 17.09 35.35 37.44
N VAL A 12 16.08 34.51 37.68
CA VAL A 12 15.53 33.58 36.70
C VAL A 12 14.56 34.38 35.81
N PHE A 13 14.95 34.65 34.58
CA PHE A 13 14.07 35.12 33.55
C PHE A 13 13.18 33.94 33.12
N VAL A 14 11.96 33.90 33.62
CA VAL A 14 10.90 33.03 33.10
C VAL A 14 10.42 33.65 31.79
N PHE A 15 10.89 33.14 30.65
CA PHE A 15 10.26 33.38 29.36
C PHE A 15 8.95 32.62 29.37
N SER A 16 7.85 33.32 29.65
CA SER A 16 6.49 32.86 29.37
C SER A 16 6.33 32.82 27.85
N PHE A 17 6.47 31.65 27.24
CA PHE A 17 5.93 31.41 25.92
C PHE A 17 4.40 31.50 26.06
N LEU A 18 3.85 32.67 25.75
CA LEU A 18 2.44 32.78 25.40
C LEU A 18 2.25 32.00 24.11
N SER A 19 1.74 30.78 24.24
CA SER A 19 1.16 30.08 23.11
C SER A 19 -0.04 30.94 22.65
N ASP A 20 0.16 31.71 21.59
CA ASP A 20 -0.96 32.26 20.84
C ASP A 20 -1.84 31.06 20.46
N ILE A 21 -3.08 31.05 20.95
CA ILE A 21 -4.12 30.17 20.46
C ILE A 21 -4.32 30.58 19.00
N ALA A 22 -3.65 29.87 18.10
CA ALA A 22 -3.84 30.02 16.68
C ALA A 22 -5.32 29.71 16.41
N GLY A 23 -6.09 30.71 16.00
CA GLY A 23 -7.44 30.50 15.47
C GLY A 23 -7.35 29.43 14.38
N ALA A 24 -8.33 28.53 14.31
CA ALA A 24 -8.39 27.46 13.33
C ALA A 24 -8.03 28.03 11.95
N GLN A 25 -6.95 27.49 11.35
CA GLN A 25 -6.55 27.90 10.01
C GLN A 25 -7.51 27.27 9.01
N SER A 26 -8.16 28.08 8.19
CA SER A 26 -9.08 27.61 7.18
C SER A 26 -8.50 27.80 5.78
N ILE A 27 -8.66 26.80 4.94
CA ILE A 27 -8.23 26.77 3.54
C ILE A 27 -9.47 26.54 2.69
N GLN A 28 -9.70 27.43 1.71
CA GLN A 28 -10.61 27.14 0.61
C GLN A 28 -9.76 26.59 -0.54
N LEU A 29 -10.05 25.37 -0.99
CA LEU A 29 -9.32 24.68 -2.04
C LEU A 29 -10.27 24.43 -3.22
N PHE A 30 -9.91 24.93 -4.39
CA PHE A 30 -10.55 24.60 -5.65
C PHE A 30 -9.55 23.90 -6.55
N VAL A 31 -9.93 22.74 -7.11
CA VAL A 31 -9.11 22.00 -8.08
C VAL A 31 -9.89 21.88 -9.40
N ASP A 32 -9.35 22.47 -10.45
CA ASP A 32 -9.89 22.30 -11.79
C ASP A 32 -9.21 21.10 -12.46
N LEU A 33 -9.98 20.06 -12.70
CA LEU A 33 -9.57 18.79 -13.28
C LEU A 33 -9.96 18.68 -14.77
N SER A 34 -10.45 19.77 -15.38
CA SER A 34 -10.86 19.78 -16.80
C SER A 34 -9.73 19.41 -17.76
N ASP A 35 -8.48 19.67 -17.36
CA ASP A 35 -7.28 19.35 -18.11
C ASP A 35 -6.61 18.02 -17.68
N ALA A 36 -7.28 17.20 -16.86
CA ALA A 36 -6.81 15.87 -16.50
C ALA A 36 -6.47 15.00 -17.71
N PRO A 37 -7.27 14.99 -18.82
CA PRO A 37 -6.90 14.29 -20.05
C PRO A 37 -5.59 14.76 -20.71
N ARG A 38 -5.02 15.87 -20.24
CA ARG A 38 -3.71 16.41 -20.68
C ARG A 38 -2.64 16.30 -19.58
N ASN A 39 -2.89 15.49 -18.57
CA ASN A 39 -2.00 15.26 -17.44
C ASN A 39 -1.73 16.54 -16.60
N LEU A 40 -2.77 17.35 -16.33
CA LEU A 40 -2.62 18.59 -15.59
C LEU A 40 -3.82 18.87 -14.69
N TYR A 41 -3.55 19.11 -13.39
CA TYR A 41 -4.52 19.56 -12.39
C TYR A 41 -4.19 20.99 -11.96
N HIS A 42 -5.18 21.88 -11.91
CA HIS A 42 -4.99 23.29 -11.54
C HIS A 42 -5.54 23.55 -10.14
N SER A 43 -4.67 23.90 -9.21
CA SER A 43 -5.03 24.17 -7.81
C SER A 43 -5.10 25.67 -7.54
N ARG A 44 -6.13 26.09 -6.80
CA ARG A 44 -6.29 27.44 -6.27
C ARG A 44 -6.69 27.36 -4.80
N LEU A 45 -5.89 27.99 -3.94
CA LEU A 45 -6.11 28.02 -2.51
C LEU A 45 -6.32 29.46 -2.06
N THR A 46 -7.27 29.67 -1.14
CA THR A 46 -7.37 30.88 -0.35
C THR A 46 -7.15 30.51 1.11
N ILE A 47 -6.10 31.06 1.71
CA ILE A 47 -5.65 30.75 3.06
C ILE A 47 -5.78 31.99 3.93
N ALA A 48 -6.50 31.90 5.05
CA ALA A 48 -6.56 32.96 6.03
C ALA A 48 -5.18 33.11 6.71
N VAL A 49 -4.58 34.30 6.65
CA VAL A 49 -3.21 34.55 7.12
C VAL A 49 -3.14 35.85 7.95
N LYS A 50 -2.02 36.03 8.64
CA LYS A 50 -1.62 37.29 9.27
C LYS A 50 -0.46 37.92 8.50
N PRO A 51 -0.31 39.26 8.50
CA PRO A 51 0.87 39.90 7.94
C PRO A 51 2.16 39.43 8.59
N GLY A 52 3.22 39.34 7.80
CA GLY A 52 4.56 38.91 8.21
C GLY A 52 5.05 37.63 7.50
N PRO A 53 6.17 37.08 7.93
CA PRO A 53 6.75 35.88 7.33
C PRO A 53 5.84 34.65 7.55
N LEU A 54 5.61 33.91 6.48
CA LEU A 54 4.83 32.68 6.45
C LEU A 54 5.58 31.60 5.70
N THR A 55 5.55 30.39 6.22
CA THR A 55 6.03 29.20 5.52
C THR A 55 4.85 28.29 5.21
N LEU A 56 4.65 27.99 3.93
CA LEU A 56 3.72 26.97 3.47
C LEU A 56 4.51 25.69 3.16
N VAL A 57 3.90 24.53 3.45
CA VAL A 57 4.51 23.24 3.19
C VAL A 57 3.59 22.36 2.33
N TYR A 58 4.22 21.59 1.44
CA TYR A 58 3.58 20.56 0.66
C TYR A 58 3.65 19.22 1.43
N PRO A 59 2.60 18.39 1.45
CA PRO A 59 2.63 17.10 2.13
C PRO A 59 3.81 16.24 1.69
N LYS A 60 4.66 15.84 2.63
CA LYS A 60 5.91 15.13 2.42
C LYS A 60 5.80 13.65 2.78
N TRP A 61 5.32 13.35 3.98
CA TRP A 61 5.13 11.98 4.47
C TRP A 61 3.70 11.55 4.25
N ILE A 62 3.49 10.67 3.27
CA ILE A 62 2.14 10.26 2.88
C ILE A 62 1.77 8.98 3.65
N PRO A 63 0.65 8.98 4.40
CA PRO A 63 0.12 7.77 5.04
C PRO A 63 -0.10 6.66 4.01
N GLY A 64 0.22 5.41 4.38
CA GLY A 64 0.19 4.27 3.48
C GLY A 64 1.47 4.07 2.65
N ASN A 65 2.13 5.15 2.23
CA ASN A 65 3.44 5.06 1.57
C ASN A 65 4.62 4.87 2.53
N HIS A 66 4.45 5.19 3.81
CA HIS A 66 5.43 5.05 4.89
C HIS A 66 6.79 5.71 4.63
N ARG A 67 6.85 6.69 3.73
CA ARG A 67 8.08 7.38 3.29
C ARG A 67 7.78 8.82 2.87
N PRO A 68 8.83 9.67 2.73
CA PRO A 68 8.67 11.04 2.24
C PRO A 68 8.46 11.03 0.72
N SER A 69 7.29 10.59 0.27
CA SER A 69 6.94 10.34 -1.14
C SER A 69 6.05 11.41 -1.76
N GLY A 70 5.73 12.50 -1.04
CA GLY A 70 4.95 13.60 -1.62
C GLY A 70 5.57 14.08 -2.94
N PRO A 71 4.83 14.08 -4.07
CA PRO A 71 5.39 14.29 -5.41
C PRO A 71 5.67 15.76 -5.72
N ILE A 72 6.49 16.42 -4.89
CA ILE A 72 6.82 17.86 -4.99
C ILE A 72 7.44 18.24 -6.34
N VAL A 73 8.08 17.31 -7.01
CA VAL A 73 8.66 17.51 -8.35
C VAL A 73 7.59 17.83 -9.40
N ASN A 74 6.35 17.38 -9.17
CA ASN A 74 5.22 17.60 -10.08
C ASN A 74 4.53 18.96 -9.89
N VAL A 75 4.88 19.72 -8.85
CA VAL A 75 4.31 21.04 -8.57
C VAL A 75 4.99 22.09 -9.44
N THR A 76 4.20 22.78 -10.27
CA THR A 76 4.66 23.78 -11.25
C THR A 76 3.84 25.06 -11.18
N GLY A 77 4.30 26.14 -11.79
CA GLY A 77 3.52 27.37 -11.96
C GLY A 77 3.13 28.09 -10.67
N VAL A 78 3.81 27.86 -9.54
CA VAL A 78 3.46 28.42 -8.23
C VAL A 78 3.41 29.94 -8.27
N LYS A 79 2.27 30.52 -7.89
CA LYS A 79 2.05 31.96 -7.69
C LYS A 79 1.41 32.20 -6.32
N MET A 80 1.83 33.28 -5.68
CA MET A 80 1.27 33.73 -4.40
C MET A 80 0.87 35.20 -4.50
N GLU A 81 -0.34 35.53 -4.05
CA GLU A 81 -0.89 36.89 -4.15
C GLU A 81 -1.58 37.28 -2.85
N ALA A 82 -1.39 38.52 -2.40
CA ALA A 82 -2.14 39.11 -1.30
C ALA A 82 -2.35 40.60 -1.55
N GLY A 83 -3.52 41.13 -1.14
CA GLY A 83 -3.86 42.53 -1.34
C GLY A 83 -3.87 42.99 -2.81
N GLY A 84 -4.09 42.08 -3.75
CA GLY A 84 -4.09 42.36 -5.19
C GLY A 84 -2.68 42.44 -5.83
N HIS A 85 -1.63 42.02 -5.13
CA HIS A 85 -0.26 42.04 -5.61
C HIS A 85 0.35 40.64 -5.59
N THR A 86 1.09 40.27 -6.65
CA THR A 86 1.91 39.06 -6.68
C THR A 86 3.08 39.22 -5.71
N LEU A 87 3.27 38.21 -4.84
CA LEU A 87 4.34 38.18 -3.85
C LEU A 87 5.50 37.32 -4.33
N PRO A 88 6.75 37.75 -4.11
CA PRO A 88 7.88 36.87 -4.28
C PRO A 88 7.85 35.78 -3.20
N TRP A 89 8.21 34.56 -3.57
CA TRP A 89 8.36 33.43 -2.67
C TRP A 89 9.71 32.75 -2.91
N GLU A 90 10.23 32.08 -1.90
CA GLU A 90 11.47 31.34 -1.98
C GLU A 90 11.25 29.90 -1.49
N ARG A 91 11.88 28.92 -2.16
CA ARG A 91 11.92 27.54 -1.68
C ARG A 91 12.98 27.43 -0.60
N ASP A 92 12.69 26.70 0.48
CA ASP A 92 13.69 26.40 1.51
C ASP A 92 14.88 25.64 0.90
N PRO A 93 16.14 26.06 1.19
CA PRO A 93 17.32 25.45 0.56
C PRO A 93 17.65 24.04 1.06
N VAL A 94 17.01 23.58 2.14
CA VAL A 94 17.21 22.24 2.75
C VAL A 94 15.95 21.40 2.66
N ASP A 95 14.79 21.95 3.03
CA ASP A 95 13.51 21.27 2.90
C ASP A 95 12.78 21.69 1.63
N MET A 96 12.97 20.93 0.56
CA MET A 96 12.39 21.19 -0.75
C MET A 96 10.86 21.25 -0.77
N TYR A 97 10.21 20.83 0.31
CA TYR A 97 8.76 20.83 0.48
C TYR A 97 8.23 22.15 1.09
N ALA A 98 9.10 23.07 1.50
CA ALA A 98 8.74 24.33 2.15
C ALA A 98 8.92 25.54 1.23
N PHE A 99 7.95 26.49 1.32
CA PHE A 99 7.91 27.73 0.56
C PHE A 99 7.75 28.91 1.52
N HIS A 100 8.67 29.87 1.47
CA HIS A 100 8.67 31.08 2.30
C HIS A 100 8.06 32.26 1.53
N VAL A 101 7.20 33.02 2.17
CA VAL A 101 6.57 34.23 1.63
C VAL A 101 6.37 35.26 2.73
N ASP A 102 6.55 36.54 2.43
CA ASP A 102 6.22 37.64 3.33
C ASP A 102 4.86 38.25 2.97
N VAL A 103 3.89 38.07 3.88
CA VAL A 103 2.54 38.63 3.72
C VAL A 103 2.57 40.13 4.07
N PRO A 104 2.16 41.04 3.16
CA PRO A 104 2.23 42.48 3.40
C PRO A 104 1.29 42.94 4.52
N ALA A 105 1.59 44.11 5.12
CA ALA A 105 0.73 44.74 6.10
C ALA A 105 -0.68 44.96 5.54
N GLY A 106 -1.71 44.54 6.27
CA GLY A 106 -3.11 44.57 5.84
C GLY A 106 -3.55 43.34 5.03
N GLY A 107 -2.64 42.42 4.67
CA GLY A 107 -3.00 41.14 4.06
C GLY A 107 -3.61 40.21 5.11
N ASN A 108 -4.83 39.77 4.91
CA ASN A 108 -5.55 38.82 5.76
C ASN A 108 -5.89 37.51 5.04
N GLU A 109 -5.67 37.49 3.73
CA GLU A 109 -5.82 36.31 2.86
C GLU A 109 -4.63 36.20 1.91
N LEU A 110 -4.16 34.98 1.73
CA LEU A 110 -3.15 34.61 0.74
C LEU A 110 -3.80 33.72 -0.31
N HIS A 111 -3.75 34.16 -1.57
CA HIS A 111 -4.17 33.35 -2.70
C HIS A 111 -2.94 32.63 -3.28
N VAL A 112 -3.02 31.31 -3.33
CA VAL A 112 -1.97 30.47 -3.91
C VAL A 112 -2.53 29.73 -5.10
N SER A 113 -1.83 29.72 -6.21
CA SER A 113 -2.17 28.86 -7.36
C SER A 113 -0.93 28.11 -7.83
N PHE A 114 -1.16 26.88 -8.27
CA PHE A 114 -0.14 26.04 -8.89
C PHE A 114 -0.79 24.92 -9.69
N ASP A 115 0.01 24.33 -10.57
CA ASP A 115 -0.39 23.18 -11.36
C ASP A 115 0.34 21.93 -10.85
N THR A 116 -0.35 20.79 -10.85
CA THR A 116 0.22 19.48 -10.61
C THR A 116 0.26 18.71 -11.91
N VAL A 117 1.47 18.32 -12.34
CA VAL A 117 1.67 17.46 -13.49
C VAL A 117 1.38 16.03 -13.08
N THR A 118 0.45 15.36 -13.76
CA THR A 118 0.18 13.94 -13.56
C THR A 118 1.08 13.08 -14.43
N SER A 119 1.18 11.80 -14.14
CA SER A 119 1.89 10.83 -14.97
C SER A 119 0.91 9.82 -15.58
N ASP A 120 1.42 9.03 -16.49
CA ASP A 120 0.77 7.86 -17.06
C ASP A 120 0.75 6.64 -16.10
N GLY A 121 0.78 6.87 -14.79
CA GLY A 121 0.82 5.78 -13.81
C GLY A 121 2.18 5.11 -13.62
N SER A 122 3.19 5.45 -14.42
CA SER A 122 4.53 4.85 -14.31
C SER A 122 5.27 5.19 -13.01
N ALA A 123 4.77 6.18 -12.24
CA ALA A 123 5.38 6.64 -10.98
C ALA A 123 4.99 5.81 -9.74
N GLY A 124 4.15 4.76 -9.88
CA GLY A 124 3.64 3.96 -8.76
C GLY A 124 2.66 4.72 -7.86
N ALA A 125 2.20 4.10 -6.78
CA ALA A 125 1.13 4.54 -5.86
C ALA A 125 1.25 5.95 -5.23
N SER A 126 2.25 6.71 -5.53
CA SER A 126 2.46 8.05 -4.95
C SER A 126 2.24 9.20 -5.93
N GLY A 127 2.08 8.91 -7.21
CA GLY A 127 1.92 9.91 -8.26
C GLY A 127 0.46 10.15 -8.60
N PRO A 128 0.11 11.39 -9.01
CA PRO A 128 -1.18 11.64 -9.62
C PRO A 128 -1.26 10.86 -10.93
N ALA A 129 -2.36 10.16 -11.16
CA ALA A 129 -2.59 9.41 -12.38
C ALA A 129 -3.79 9.99 -13.13
N ALA A 130 -3.63 10.20 -14.44
CA ALA A 130 -4.72 10.56 -15.32
C ALA A 130 -4.48 10.03 -16.73
N THR A 131 -5.56 9.66 -17.40
CA THR A 131 -5.59 9.29 -18.81
C THR A 131 -6.62 10.13 -19.55
N THR A 132 -6.94 9.77 -20.78
CA THR A 132 -8.03 10.41 -21.52
C THR A 132 -9.40 10.17 -20.88
N ASN A 133 -9.60 9.06 -20.16
CA ASN A 133 -10.92 8.59 -19.72
C ASN A 133 -11.05 8.45 -18.20
N VAL A 134 -9.95 8.40 -17.45
CA VAL A 134 -9.96 8.24 -16.00
C VAL A 134 -9.00 9.22 -15.31
N LEU A 135 -9.25 9.54 -14.06
CA LEU A 135 -8.33 10.25 -13.17
C LEU A 135 -8.43 9.71 -11.75
N ASP A 136 -7.30 9.82 -11.04
CA ASP A 136 -7.18 9.64 -9.61
C ASP A 136 -6.64 10.92 -8.97
N LEU A 137 -7.40 11.47 -8.04
CA LEU A 137 -7.04 12.66 -7.27
C LEU A 137 -6.77 12.28 -5.82
N ASN A 138 -5.52 12.24 -5.46
CA ASN A 138 -5.07 12.23 -4.07
C ASN A 138 -4.83 13.66 -3.59
N TRP A 139 -5.61 14.16 -2.61
CA TRP A 139 -5.63 15.56 -2.18
C TRP A 139 -4.29 16.10 -1.64
N ASN A 140 -3.41 15.22 -1.15
CA ASN A 140 -2.04 15.61 -0.78
C ASN A 140 -1.22 16.17 -1.95
N GLN A 141 -1.64 15.91 -3.19
CA GLN A 141 -0.94 16.35 -4.40
C GLN A 141 -1.29 17.78 -4.82
N VAL A 142 -2.38 18.33 -4.30
CA VAL A 142 -2.99 19.59 -4.75
C VAL A 142 -3.15 20.63 -3.63
N VAL A 143 -2.52 20.42 -2.47
CA VAL A 143 -2.65 21.30 -1.30
C VAL A 143 -1.31 21.77 -0.77
N LEU A 144 -1.25 23.06 -0.36
CA LEU A 144 -0.23 23.63 0.51
C LEU A 144 -0.90 24.07 1.81
N TYR A 145 -0.22 23.90 2.95
CA TYR A 145 -0.73 24.29 4.25
C TYR A 145 0.35 24.94 5.12
N PRO A 146 0.00 25.75 6.14
CA PRO A 146 0.97 26.43 6.99
C PRO A 146 1.82 25.46 7.80
N GLN A 147 3.14 25.66 7.82
CA GLN A 147 4.10 24.86 8.56
C GLN A 147 3.80 24.85 10.07
N GLY A 148 3.96 23.68 10.71
CA GLY A 148 3.75 23.50 12.15
C GLY A 148 2.31 23.34 12.59
N ALA A 149 1.34 23.50 11.69
CA ALA A 149 -0.06 23.21 11.98
C ALA A 149 -0.28 21.70 12.13
N SER A 150 -1.21 21.31 13.01
CA SER A 150 -1.73 19.94 13.04
C SER A 150 -2.69 19.73 11.87
N SER A 151 -2.54 18.66 11.14
CA SER A 151 -3.45 18.35 10.02
C SER A 151 -4.91 18.13 10.46
N ASP A 152 -5.13 17.76 11.72
CA ASP A 152 -6.48 17.64 12.31
C ASP A 152 -7.12 19.01 12.62
N GLU A 153 -6.31 20.07 12.80
CA GLU A 153 -6.75 21.40 13.17
C GLU A 153 -6.89 22.36 11.98
N VAL A 154 -6.34 22.00 10.81
CA VAL A 154 -6.52 22.76 9.56
C VAL A 154 -7.84 22.37 8.92
N GLU A 155 -8.81 23.30 8.91
CA GLU A 155 -10.08 23.11 8.22
C GLU A 155 -9.91 23.39 6.72
N VAL A 156 -10.39 22.48 5.87
CA VAL A 156 -10.38 22.64 4.42
C VAL A 156 -11.80 22.50 3.87
N ARG A 157 -12.23 23.50 3.08
CA ARG A 157 -13.41 23.41 2.23
C ARG A 157 -12.95 23.18 0.80
N ALA A 158 -13.14 21.98 0.31
CA ALA A 158 -12.71 21.58 -1.03
C ALA A 158 -13.85 21.67 -2.05
N SER A 159 -13.49 21.92 -3.30
CA SER A 159 -14.37 21.80 -4.46
C SER A 159 -13.57 21.39 -5.69
N VAL A 160 -14.20 20.69 -6.62
CA VAL A 160 -13.59 20.25 -7.88
C VAL A 160 -14.45 20.62 -9.08
N SER A 161 -13.80 20.90 -10.20
CA SER A 161 -14.44 20.99 -11.51
C SER A 161 -13.98 19.78 -12.34
N LEU A 162 -14.92 18.93 -12.76
CA LEU A 162 -14.63 17.71 -13.53
C LEU A 162 -14.79 17.96 -15.04
N PRO A 163 -14.14 17.17 -15.90
CA PRO A 163 -14.43 17.14 -17.33
C PRO A 163 -15.91 16.89 -17.57
N ALA A 164 -16.44 17.48 -18.67
CA ALA A 164 -17.87 17.41 -18.98
C ALA A 164 -18.36 15.96 -19.11
N GLY A 165 -19.40 15.61 -18.37
CA GLY A 165 -20.04 14.28 -18.41
C GLY A 165 -19.40 13.23 -17.50
N TRP A 166 -18.22 13.48 -16.96
CA TRP A 166 -17.56 12.55 -16.05
C TRP A 166 -18.34 12.41 -14.73
N LYS A 167 -18.28 11.19 -14.18
CA LYS A 167 -18.81 10.87 -12.86
C LYS A 167 -17.65 10.50 -11.94
N PHE A 168 -17.90 10.50 -10.62
CA PHE A 168 -16.85 10.26 -9.64
C PHE A 168 -17.33 9.42 -8.46
N GLY A 169 -16.36 8.83 -7.74
CA GLY A 169 -16.50 8.16 -6.46
C GLY A 169 -15.54 8.76 -5.42
N THR A 170 -16.01 8.93 -4.19
CA THR A 170 -15.20 9.37 -3.04
C THR A 170 -15.98 9.12 -1.74
N ALA A 171 -15.26 8.92 -0.63
CA ALA A 171 -15.82 8.94 0.72
C ALA A 171 -15.92 10.37 1.32
N LEU A 172 -15.43 11.40 0.62
CA LEU A 172 -15.48 12.78 1.09
C LEU A 172 -16.95 13.28 1.12
N PRO A 173 -17.46 13.77 2.27
CA PRO A 173 -18.87 14.15 2.39
C PRO A 173 -19.23 15.35 1.52
N MET A 174 -20.27 15.17 0.69
CA MET A 174 -20.80 16.19 -0.22
C MET A 174 -21.60 17.28 0.53
N GLU A 175 -21.50 18.53 0.06
CA GLU A 175 -22.42 19.59 0.50
C GLU A 175 -23.74 19.49 -0.29
N ASN A 176 -24.88 19.49 0.44
CA ASN A 176 -26.20 19.47 -0.23
C ASN A 176 -26.48 20.83 -0.87
N MET A 177 -26.48 20.91 -2.19
CA MET A 177 -26.70 22.13 -2.98
C MET A 177 -28.03 22.87 -2.67
N GLY A 178 -28.95 22.26 -1.92
CA GLY A 178 -30.21 22.88 -1.50
C GLY A 178 -30.12 23.83 -0.27
N GLN A 179 -28.97 23.91 0.40
CA GLN A 179 -28.75 24.72 1.61
C GLN A 179 -27.54 25.67 1.53
N SER A 180 -26.89 25.76 0.37
CA SER A 180 -25.68 26.57 0.21
C SER A 180 -25.99 28.07 0.23
N SER A 181 -25.54 28.77 1.29
CA SER A 181 -25.50 30.23 1.40
C SER A 181 -24.21 30.81 0.79
N MET A 182 -23.61 30.17 -0.20
CA MET A 182 -22.51 30.79 -0.94
C MET A 182 -23.02 31.98 -1.73
N GLY A 183 -22.46 33.16 -1.46
CA GLY A 183 -22.80 34.37 -2.19
C GLY A 183 -22.56 34.19 -3.69
N GLN A 184 -23.54 34.53 -4.52
CA GLN A 184 -23.53 34.47 -5.98
C GLN A 184 -22.30 35.11 -6.62
N SER A 185 -21.60 36.01 -5.93
CA SER A 185 -20.40 36.70 -6.45
C SER A 185 -19.13 35.82 -6.56
N SER A 186 -19.04 34.71 -5.81
CA SER A 186 -17.92 33.78 -5.91
C SER A 186 -18.12 32.70 -6.96
N MET A 187 -19.37 32.37 -7.29
CA MET A 187 -19.70 31.40 -8.36
C MET A 187 -19.47 31.97 -9.77
N ASP A 188 -19.72 33.27 -9.98
CA ASP A 188 -19.59 33.89 -11.31
C ASP A 188 -18.13 33.98 -11.81
N GLN A 189 -17.13 33.88 -10.92
CA GLN A 189 -15.71 33.86 -11.30
C GLN A 189 -15.23 32.50 -11.84
N PHE A 190 -16.00 31.44 -11.63
CA PHE A 190 -15.62 30.08 -12.01
C PHE A 190 -16.35 29.54 -13.24
N GLN A 191 -17.32 30.26 -13.78
CA GLN A 191 -18.13 29.84 -14.95
C GLN A 191 -17.57 30.33 -16.29
N SER A 192 -16.28 30.30 -16.52
CA SER A 192 -15.72 30.63 -17.82
C SER A 192 -15.30 29.40 -18.59
N GLY A 193 -16.23 28.86 -19.40
CA GLY A 193 -15.92 27.99 -20.53
C GLY A 193 -16.25 26.51 -20.34
N GLY A 194 -17.42 26.08 -20.82
CA GLY A 194 -17.79 24.66 -20.94
C GLY A 194 -18.76 24.18 -19.87
N HIS A 195 -19.48 23.10 -20.15
CA HIS A 195 -20.48 22.49 -19.26
C HIS A 195 -19.83 21.59 -18.19
N ASN A 196 -18.74 22.05 -17.53
CA ASN A 196 -18.07 21.31 -16.48
C ASN A 196 -18.96 21.25 -15.21
N SER A 197 -19.00 20.11 -14.53
CA SER A 197 -19.70 20.00 -13.25
C SER A 197 -18.83 20.52 -12.11
N LEU A 198 -19.38 21.39 -11.27
CA LEU A 198 -18.74 21.85 -10.03
C LEU A 198 -19.30 21.06 -8.86
N GLU A 199 -18.42 20.33 -8.18
CA GLU A 199 -18.75 19.54 -7.00
C GLU A 199 -18.16 20.20 -5.75
N VAL A 200 -18.96 20.35 -4.70
CA VAL A 200 -18.58 21.03 -3.46
C VAL A 200 -18.70 20.08 -2.27
N PHE A 201 -17.67 20.04 -1.45
CA PHE A 201 -17.60 19.15 -0.30
C PHE A 201 -17.82 19.93 1.01
N LYS A 202 -18.30 19.23 2.04
CA LYS A 202 -18.40 19.80 3.39
C LYS A 202 -17.01 20.16 3.91
N PRO A 203 -16.89 21.19 4.77
CA PRO A 203 -15.64 21.46 5.47
C PRO A 203 -15.23 20.25 6.31
N VAL A 204 -13.95 19.85 6.17
CA VAL A 204 -13.33 18.75 6.91
C VAL A 204 -11.93 19.15 7.36
N SER A 205 -11.31 18.36 8.25
CA SER A 205 -9.89 18.54 8.56
C SER A 205 -9.01 18.17 7.36
N LEU A 206 -7.80 18.74 7.30
CA LEU A 206 -6.82 18.37 6.27
C LEU A 206 -6.49 16.85 6.33
N THR A 207 -6.51 16.25 7.53
CA THR A 207 -6.37 14.80 7.69
C THR A 207 -7.49 14.05 6.98
N THR A 208 -8.75 14.45 7.19
CA THR A 208 -9.90 13.81 6.53
C THR A 208 -9.87 14.03 5.02
N LEU A 209 -9.50 15.22 4.56
CA LEU A 209 -9.38 15.51 3.14
C LEU A 209 -8.37 14.57 2.46
N VAL A 210 -7.14 14.51 2.98
CA VAL A 210 -6.07 13.66 2.42
C VAL A 210 -6.41 12.17 2.52
N ASP A 211 -7.20 11.78 3.51
CA ASP A 211 -7.68 10.41 3.72
C ASP A 211 -8.96 10.06 2.92
N SER A 212 -9.36 10.91 1.96
CA SER A 212 -10.58 10.73 1.16
C SER A 212 -10.32 11.01 -0.32
N PRO A 213 -9.52 10.19 -1.02
CA PRO A 213 -9.24 10.38 -2.45
C PRO A 213 -10.52 10.37 -3.28
N LEU A 214 -10.37 10.80 -4.54
CA LEU A 214 -11.46 10.86 -5.51
C LEU A 214 -11.01 10.24 -6.82
N ILE A 215 -11.76 9.25 -7.32
CA ILE A 215 -11.60 8.76 -8.69
C ILE A 215 -12.72 9.32 -9.57
N ALA A 216 -12.42 9.64 -10.83
CA ALA A 216 -13.44 10.08 -11.78
C ALA A 216 -13.15 9.56 -13.19
N GLY A 217 -14.20 9.40 -14.00
CA GLY A 217 -14.05 8.94 -15.36
C GLY A 217 -15.30 9.15 -16.22
N ASP A 218 -15.09 9.05 -17.54
CA ASP A 218 -16.17 9.06 -18.53
C ASP A 218 -17.03 7.79 -18.42
N HIS A 219 -16.40 6.65 -18.15
CA HIS A 219 -17.05 5.38 -17.85
C HIS A 219 -17.03 5.14 -16.33
N TYR A 220 -18.23 5.12 -15.74
CA TYR A 220 -18.39 4.97 -14.28
C TYR A 220 -19.53 4.02 -13.95
N ARG A 221 -19.30 3.15 -12.97
CA ARG A 221 -20.32 2.27 -12.41
C ARG A 221 -20.20 2.18 -10.89
N LYS A 222 -21.35 2.28 -10.19
CA LYS A 222 -21.44 2.08 -8.74
C LYS A 222 -22.15 0.77 -8.43
N ILE A 223 -21.59 -0.01 -7.51
CA ILE A 223 -22.18 -1.27 -7.01
C ILE A 223 -22.44 -1.13 -5.52
N GLU A 224 -23.69 -1.25 -5.12
CA GLU A 224 -24.09 -1.30 -3.72
C GLU A 224 -23.82 -2.70 -3.14
N LEU A 225 -22.96 -2.79 -2.11
CA LEU A 225 -22.62 -4.07 -1.45
C LEU A 225 -23.50 -4.35 -0.23
N THR A 226 -24.15 -3.35 0.35
CA THR A 226 -25.10 -3.46 1.46
C THR A 226 -26.52 -3.16 0.99
N LYS A 227 -27.51 -3.63 1.72
CA LYS A 227 -28.92 -3.38 1.39
C LYS A 227 -29.28 -1.92 1.64
N ALA A 228 -30.22 -1.39 0.86
CA ALA A 228 -30.71 -0.03 1.04
C ALA A 228 -31.19 0.21 2.48
N GLY A 229 -30.64 1.26 3.12
CA GLY A 229 -30.93 1.62 4.52
C GLY A 229 -30.11 0.88 5.57
N GLU A 230 -29.26 -0.04 5.20
CA GLU A 230 -28.27 -0.66 6.08
C GLU A 230 -27.10 0.31 6.31
N THR A 231 -26.63 0.44 7.56
CA THR A 231 -25.52 1.32 7.95
C THR A 231 -24.45 0.55 8.73
N PRO A 232 -23.17 0.83 8.45
CA PRO A 232 -22.66 1.69 7.38
C PRO A 232 -22.90 1.09 5.99
N ALA A 233 -23.11 1.97 5.00
CA ALA A 233 -23.18 1.57 3.59
C ALA A 233 -21.80 1.18 3.06
N HIS A 234 -21.76 0.23 2.12
CA HIS A 234 -20.54 -0.16 1.44
C HIS A 234 -20.80 -0.19 -0.06
N VAL A 235 -19.92 0.39 -0.83
CA VAL A 235 -20.04 0.49 -2.28
C VAL A 235 -18.70 0.21 -2.97
N ILE A 236 -18.77 -0.26 -4.22
CA ILE A 236 -17.64 -0.18 -5.14
C ILE A 236 -17.96 0.92 -6.13
N ASP A 237 -17.13 1.97 -6.16
CA ASP A 237 -17.13 2.99 -7.20
C ASP A 237 -16.07 2.61 -8.22
N MET A 238 -16.46 2.35 -9.48
CA MET A 238 -15.55 1.92 -10.54
C MET A 238 -15.47 2.97 -11.63
N VAL A 239 -14.26 3.25 -12.11
CA VAL A 239 -13.98 3.97 -13.34
C VAL A 239 -13.12 3.10 -14.25
N SER A 240 -13.26 3.25 -15.57
CA SER A 240 -12.53 2.43 -16.53
C SER A 240 -12.24 3.19 -17.82
N GLU A 241 -11.23 2.72 -18.56
CA GLU A 241 -10.93 3.24 -19.92
C GLU A 241 -12.06 2.98 -20.91
N SER A 242 -12.89 1.95 -20.68
CA SER A 242 -14.03 1.63 -21.52
C SER A 242 -15.23 1.14 -20.73
N GLU A 243 -16.43 1.24 -21.34
CA GLU A 243 -17.65 0.65 -20.76
C GLU A 243 -17.53 -0.86 -20.54
N ALA A 244 -16.74 -1.55 -21.38
CA ALA A 244 -16.52 -2.99 -21.27
C ALA A 244 -15.67 -3.36 -20.03
N GLY A 245 -14.74 -2.50 -19.60
CA GLY A 245 -13.93 -2.69 -18.41
C GLY A 245 -14.75 -2.63 -17.11
N LEU A 246 -15.91 -1.99 -17.11
CA LEU A 246 -16.82 -1.95 -15.96
C LEU A 246 -17.60 -3.26 -15.71
N ALA A 247 -17.39 -4.27 -16.52
CA ALA A 247 -18.08 -5.55 -16.35
C ALA A 247 -17.51 -6.31 -15.13
N ILE A 248 -18.41 -6.94 -14.37
CA ILE A 248 -18.09 -7.81 -13.24
C ILE A 248 -19.02 -9.01 -13.26
N THR A 249 -18.53 -10.18 -12.88
CA THR A 249 -19.36 -11.38 -12.82
C THR A 249 -20.32 -11.32 -11.62
N PRO A 250 -21.52 -11.93 -11.72
CA PRO A 250 -22.43 -12.04 -10.56
C PRO A 250 -21.82 -12.80 -9.38
N ALA A 251 -20.88 -13.71 -9.64
CA ALA A 251 -20.18 -14.46 -8.60
C ALA A 251 -19.24 -13.55 -7.80
N ASP A 252 -18.45 -12.70 -8.48
CA ASP A 252 -17.52 -11.77 -7.83
C ASP A 252 -18.29 -10.68 -7.08
N GLU A 253 -19.39 -10.16 -7.66
CA GLU A 253 -20.25 -9.21 -6.96
C GLU A 253 -20.83 -9.82 -5.66
N ALA A 254 -21.21 -11.09 -5.68
CA ALA A 254 -21.65 -11.80 -4.48
C ALA A 254 -20.51 -12.04 -3.50
N ALA A 255 -19.29 -12.31 -3.97
CA ALA A 255 -18.12 -12.49 -3.14
C ALA A 255 -17.71 -11.19 -2.42
N TYR A 256 -17.76 -10.03 -3.10
CA TYR A 256 -17.53 -8.73 -2.43
C TYR A 256 -18.59 -8.39 -1.37
N ARG A 257 -19.87 -8.73 -1.61
CA ARG A 257 -20.89 -8.62 -0.56
C ARG A 257 -20.57 -9.52 0.65
N LYS A 258 -20.08 -10.71 0.39
CA LYS A 258 -19.67 -11.64 1.44
C LYS A 258 -18.41 -11.17 2.15
N LEU A 259 -17.45 -10.53 1.46
CA LEU A 259 -16.28 -9.89 2.05
C LEU A 259 -16.69 -8.89 3.15
N VAL A 260 -17.66 -8.01 2.87
CA VAL A 260 -18.19 -7.05 3.84
C VAL A 260 -18.79 -7.75 5.07
N ALA A 261 -19.51 -8.85 4.86
CA ALA A 261 -20.09 -9.63 5.94
C ALA A 261 -19.03 -10.37 6.79
N GLU A 262 -18.07 -11.04 6.15
CA GLU A 262 -16.97 -11.76 6.79
C GLU A 262 -16.08 -10.82 7.62
N THR A 263 -15.72 -9.67 7.05
CA THR A 263 -14.91 -8.65 7.73
C THR A 263 -15.63 -8.08 8.97
N GLY A 264 -16.94 -7.80 8.84
CA GLY A 264 -17.79 -7.41 9.97
C GLY A 264 -17.89 -8.48 11.06
N ALA A 265 -17.98 -9.75 10.69
CA ALA A 265 -17.98 -10.88 11.61
C ALA A 265 -16.62 -11.05 12.30
N LEU A 266 -15.53 -10.83 11.58
CA LEU A 266 -14.16 -10.95 12.10
C LEU A 266 -13.87 -9.87 13.15
N PHE A 267 -14.02 -8.61 12.83
CA PHE A 267 -13.64 -7.49 13.72
C PHE A 267 -14.72 -7.10 14.73
N GLY A 268 -15.99 -7.32 14.42
CA GLY A 268 -17.12 -7.06 15.33
C GLY A 268 -17.48 -5.59 15.53
N ALA A 269 -16.73 -4.64 14.98
CA ALA A 269 -16.98 -3.20 15.00
C ALA A 269 -16.56 -2.58 13.67
N ARG A 270 -17.08 -1.40 13.35
CA ARG A 270 -16.70 -0.62 12.17
C ARG A 270 -16.34 0.79 12.60
N HIS A 271 -15.20 1.30 12.14
CA HIS A 271 -14.63 2.59 12.53
C HIS A 271 -14.73 3.61 11.39
N TYR A 272 -15.87 3.60 10.69
CA TYR A 272 -16.22 4.45 9.57
C TYR A 272 -17.74 4.64 9.49
N LEU A 273 -18.19 5.67 8.78
CA LEU A 273 -19.62 6.01 8.61
C LEU A 273 -20.22 5.36 7.34
N ASP A 274 -19.41 5.20 6.32
CA ASP A 274 -19.63 4.44 5.09
C ASP A 274 -18.27 3.93 4.58
N TYR A 275 -18.25 3.10 3.54
CA TYR A 275 -17.01 2.62 2.97
C TYR A 275 -17.08 2.54 1.44
N HIS A 276 -16.11 3.14 0.79
CA HIS A 276 -15.98 3.19 -0.67
C HIS A 276 -14.73 2.41 -1.11
N PHE A 277 -14.94 1.31 -1.83
CA PHE A 277 -13.86 0.73 -2.63
C PHE A 277 -13.77 1.57 -3.91
N LEU A 278 -12.79 2.43 -4.02
CA LEU A 278 -12.51 3.21 -5.22
C LEU A 278 -11.64 2.34 -6.13
N LEU A 279 -12.14 2.01 -7.31
CA LEU A 279 -11.48 1.06 -8.21
C LEU A 279 -11.32 1.65 -9.60
N THR A 280 -10.09 1.95 -9.95
CA THR A 280 -9.67 2.36 -11.29
C THR A 280 -9.25 1.13 -12.08
N LEU A 281 -9.88 0.91 -13.24
CA LEU A 281 -9.66 -0.22 -14.13
C LEU A 281 -8.99 0.30 -15.42
N SER A 282 -7.65 0.25 -15.47
CA SER A 282 -6.87 0.86 -16.55
C SER A 282 -5.49 0.21 -16.66
N ASP A 283 -5.10 -0.13 -17.88
CA ASP A 283 -3.75 -0.62 -18.19
C ASP A 283 -2.70 0.52 -18.19
N GLU A 284 -3.16 1.79 -18.11
CA GLU A 284 -2.32 2.99 -18.24
C GLU A 284 -2.21 3.81 -16.94
N ALA A 285 -3.12 3.63 -15.96
CA ALA A 285 -3.12 4.41 -14.73
C ALA A 285 -2.13 3.92 -13.66
N GLY A 286 -1.45 2.81 -13.92
CA GLY A 286 -0.53 2.14 -12.98
C GLY A 286 -1.27 1.29 -11.95
N HIS A 287 -0.54 0.40 -11.30
CA HIS A 287 -1.07 -0.54 -10.32
C HIS A 287 -0.77 -0.06 -8.89
N HIS A 288 -1.79 0.03 -8.03
CA HIS A 288 -1.64 0.33 -6.61
C HIS A 288 -2.85 -0.08 -5.77
N GLY A 289 -2.61 -0.26 -4.46
CA GLY A 289 -3.57 -0.18 -3.38
C GLY A 289 -3.12 0.85 -2.37
N LEU A 290 -4.06 1.63 -1.83
CA LEU A 290 -3.80 2.61 -0.78
C LEU A 290 -5.00 2.69 0.16
N GLU A 291 -4.72 2.43 1.42
CA GLU A 291 -5.72 2.34 2.46
C GLU A 291 -6.13 3.70 3.03
N HIS A 292 -7.42 3.84 3.34
CA HIS A 292 -8.03 4.98 4.02
C HIS A 292 -9.01 4.51 5.10
N HIS A 293 -9.46 5.42 5.99
CA HIS A 293 -10.42 5.05 7.05
C HIS A 293 -11.75 4.58 6.48
N GLN A 294 -12.28 5.31 5.47
CA GLN A 294 -13.61 5.13 4.90
C GLN A 294 -13.57 4.75 3.42
N SER A 295 -12.40 4.50 2.88
CA SER A 295 -12.23 4.03 1.50
C SER A 295 -10.94 3.25 1.35
N SER A 296 -10.77 2.63 0.20
CA SER A 296 -9.49 2.23 -0.37
C SER A 296 -9.41 2.76 -1.79
N ASP A 297 -8.23 3.20 -2.18
CA ASP A 297 -7.92 3.66 -3.53
C ASP A 297 -7.11 2.59 -4.24
N ASN A 298 -7.70 2.01 -5.29
CA ASN A 298 -7.17 0.82 -5.95
C ASN A 298 -7.12 1.06 -7.46
N SER A 299 -6.01 0.71 -8.08
CA SER A 299 -5.85 0.72 -9.53
C SER A 299 -5.26 -0.59 -10.00
N VAL A 300 -5.94 -1.23 -10.93
CA VAL A 300 -5.57 -2.53 -11.52
C VAL A 300 -5.85 -2.51 -13.02
N GLU A 301 -5.39 -3.52 -13.72
CA GLU A 301 -5.60 -3.65 -15.17
C GLU A 301 -7.08 -3.61 -15.53
N GLU A 302 -7.40 -3.05 -16.70
CA GLU A 302 -8.76 -2.79 -17.14
C GLU A 302 -9.68 -4.02 -17.07
N ARG A 303 -9.14 -5.21 -17.35
CA ARG A 303 -9.91 -6.45 -17.44
C ARG A 303 -9.88 -7.33 -16.21
N THR A 304 -9.33 -6.87 -15.09
CA THR A 304 -9.13 -7.64 -13.86
C THR A 304 -10.40 -8.35 -13.36
N LEU A 305 -11.57 -7.72 -13.48
CA LEU A 305 -12.82 -8.30 -12.97
C LEU A 305 -13.45 -9.36 -13.89
N ILE A 306 -12.92 -9.56 -15.10
CA ILE A 306 -13.49 -10.49 -16.10
C ILE A 306 -12.46 -11.45 -16.69
N ASP A 307 -11.17 -11.17 -16.59
CA ASP A 307 -10.10 -12.09 -16.97
C ASP A 307 -9.73 -12.98 -15.77
N PRO A 308 -9.88 -14.31 -15.87
CA PRO A 308 -9.60 -15.21 -14.75
C PRO A 308 -8.14 -15.21 -14.27
N ALA A 309 -7.18 -14.91 -15.17
CA ALA A 309 -5.77 -14.85 -14.82
C ALA A 309 -5.45 -13.60 -13.99
N LEU A 310 -5.90 -12.43 -14.45
CA LEU A 310 -5.78 -11.17 -13.72
C LEU A 310 -6.55 -11.23 -12.40
N HIS A 311 -7.78 -11.75 -12.42
CA HIS A 311 -8.56 -11.93 -11.19
C HIS A 311 -7.85 -12.81 -10.16
N LEU A 312 -7.18 -13.88 -10.59
CA LEU A 312 -6.42 -14.74 -9.68
C LEU A 312 -5.32 -13.95 -8.96
N LEU A 313 -4.59 -13.10 -9.67
CA LEU A 313 -3.49 -12.33 -9.11
C LEU A 313 -3.98 -11.20 -8.19
N GLU A 314 -5.08 -10.53 -8.57
CA GLU A 314 -5.54 -9.28 -7.96
C GLU A 314 -6.67 -9.44 -6.93
N ALA A 315 -7.28 -10.63 -6.81
CA ALA A 315 -8.42 -10.85 -5.93
C ALA A 315 -8.15 -10.54 -4.44
N GLY A 316 -6.89 -10.56 -4.03
CA GLY A 316 -6.43 -10.23 -2.67
C GLY A 316 -6.38 -8.73 -2.37
N LEU A 317 -6.31 -7.85 -3.38
CA LEU A 317 -6.07 -6.42 -3.20
C LEU A 317 -7.16 -5.74 -2.38
N LEU A 318 -8.42 -5.80 -2.80
CA LEU A 318 -9.52 -5.16 -2.08
C LEU A 318 -9.72 -5.71 -0.65
N PRO A 319 -9.63 -7.02 -0.37
CA PRO A 319 -9.61 -7.55 0.98
C PRO A 319 -8.46 -7.03 1.85
N HIS A 320 -7.26 -6.88 1.30
CA HIS A 320 -6.09 -6.31 1.96
C HIS A 320 -6.36 -4.85 2.36
N GLU A 321 -6.70 -3.99 1.41
CA GLU A 321 -6.96 -2.58 1.66
C GLU A 321 -8.16 -2.36 2.59
N PHE A 322 -9.20 -3.19 2.50
CA PHE A 322 -10.33 -3.11 3.41
C PHE A 322 -9.94 -3.47 4.86
N THR A 323 -9.06 -4.44 5.04
CA THR A 323 -8.55 -4.83 6.36
C THR A 323 -7.82 -3.69 7.04
N HIS A 324 -7.14 -2.85 6.29
CA HIS A 324 -6.44 -1.66 6.79
C HIS A 324 -7.34 -0.64 7.48
N SER A 325 -8.65 -0.58 7.18
CA SER A 325 -9.57 0.27 7.93
C SER A 325 -9.50 0.00 9.44
N TRP A 326 -9.22 -1.25 9.84
CA TRP A 326 -9.01 -1.65 11.24
C TRP A 326 -7.53 -1.70 11.63
N ASN A 327 -6.70 -2.39 10.85
CA ASN A 327 -5.26 -2.56 11.12
C ASN A 327 -4.44 -1.58 10.29
N GLY A 328 -4.26 -0.38 10.81
CA GLY A 328 -3.52 0.70 10.13
C GLY A 328 -4.19 2.04 10.26
N LYS A 329 -5.46 2.13 9.92
CA LYS A 329 -6.20 3.41 10.03
C LYS A 329 -6.78 3.58 11.42
N TYR A 330 -7.55 2.63 11.95
CA TYR A 330 -8.05 2.68 13.33
C TYR A 330 -6.95 2.38 14.35
N ARG A 331 -6.42 1.16 14.35
CA ARG A 331 -5.26 0.79 15.18
C ARG A 331 -4.00 1.03 14.37
N ARG A 332 -3.21 2.01 14.77
CA ARG A 332 -2.01 2.46 14.04
C ARG A 332 -0.77 2.35 14.91
N PRO A 333 0.37 1.83 14.38
CA PRO A 333 1.65 1.91 15.09
C PRO A 333 1.94 3.35 15.53
N ALA A 334 2.37 3.53 16.77
CA ALA A 334 2.65 4.87 17.32
C ALA A 334 3.68 5.64 16.48
N GLY A 335 4.64 4.94 15.89
CA GLY A 335 5.64 5.55 14.99
C GLY A 335 5.08 6.04 13.64
N LEU A 336 3.88 5.60 13.25
CA LEU A 336 3.19 6.04 12.03
C LEU A 336 2.06 7.04 12.30
N ALA A 337 1.73 7.30 13.56
CA ALA A 337 0.70 8.24 13.97
C ALA A 337 1.31 9.64 14.17
N THR A 338 1.58 10.33 13.07
CA THR A 338 2.20 11.66 13.05
C THR A 338 1.14 12.76 13.18
N ARG A 339 1.57 13.95 13.64
CA ARG A 339 0.69 15.11 13.86
C ARG A 339 0.35 15.83 12.55
N ASN A 340 1.24 15.74 11.57
CA ASN A 340 1.09 16.39 10.26
C ASN A 340 1.93 15.64 9.21
N TYR A 341 1.91 16.11 7.97
CA TYR A 341 2.62 15.47 6.84
C TYR A 341 4.10 15.86 6.71
N GLN A 342 4.68 16.59 7.67
CA GLN A 342 6.12 16.92 7.71
C GLN A 342 6.87 16.06 8.73
N ASP A 343 6.17 15.56 9.75
CA ASP A 343 6.75 14.74 10.80
C ASP A 343 7.17 13.37 10.24
N PRO A 344 8.40 12.91 10.49
CA PRO A 344 8.88 11.64 9.95
C PRO A 344 8.17 10.44 10.57
N MET A 345 7.85 9.45 9.74
CA MET A 345 7.26 8.18 10.15
C MET A 345 8.36 7.17 10.52
N VAL A 346 8.09 6.31 11.51
CA VAL A 346 8.95 5.20 11.93
C VAL A 346 8.24 3.88 11.65
N GLY A 347 8.80 3.08 10.73
CA GLY A 347 8.17 1.87 10.20
C GLY A 347 8.51 0.58 10.96
N ASP A 348 8.97 0.61 12.21
CA ASP A 348 9.43 -0.56 12.97
C ASP A 348 8.37 -1.66 13.17
N LEU A 349 7.10 -1.31 13.13
CA LEU A 349 5.97 -2.23 13.24
C LEU A 349 5.22 -2.48 11.91
N LEU A 350 5.83 -2.23 10.76
CA LEU A 350 5.20 -2.52 9.46
C LEU A 350 4.90 -4.01 9.28
N TRP A 351 5.63 -4.91 9.91
CA TRP A 351 5.31 -6.33 9.91
C TRP A 351 4.00 -6.68 10.68
N VAL A 352 3.51 -5.75 11.53
CA VAL A 352 2.15 -5.81 12.11
C VAL A 352 1.17 -5.07 11.21
N TYR A 353 1.52 -3.85 10.79
CA TYR A 353 0.64 -3.02 9.95
C TYR A 353 0.33 -3.71 8.63
N GLU A 354 1.36 -4.13 7.89
CA GLU A 354 1.23 -4.76 6.59
C GLU A 354 1.11 -6.29 6.70
N GLY A 355 2.00 -6.91 7.47
CA GLY A 355 2.08 -8.37 7.53
C GLY A 355 0.85 -9.04 8.15
N LEU A 356 0.21 -8.43 9.16
CA LEU A 356 -1.08 -8.92 9.66
C LEU A 356 -2.21 -8.66 8.66
N THR A 357 -2.18 -7.52 7.98
CA THR A 357 -3.16 -7.20 6.94
C THR A 357 -3.06 -8.16 5.77
N GLU A 358 -1.85 -8.49 5.32
CA GLU A 358 -1.60 -9.49 4.29
C GLU A 358 -2.20 -10.85 4.67
N TYR A 359 -1.88 -11.33 5.88
CA TYR A 359 -2.44 -12.59 6.36
C TYR A 359 -3.96 -12.58 6.44
N VAL A 360 -4.55 -11.55 7.06
CA VAL A 360 -6.01 -11.44 7.25
C VAL A 360 -6.70 -11.19 5.91
N GLY A 361 -6.15 -10.36 5.05
CA GLY A 361 -6.64 -10.08 3.70
C GLY A 361 -6.74 -11.36 2.88
N ASN A 362 -5.68 -12.16 2.85
CA ASN A 362 -5.65 -13.44 2.14
C ASN A 362 -6.66 -14.45 2.71
N VAL A 363 -6.81 -14.52 4.04
CA VAL A 363 -7.86 -15.35 4.68
C VAL A 363 -9.26 -14.87 4.30
N LEU A 364 -9.50 -13.56 4.27
CA LEU A 364 -10.78 -12.97 3.89
C LEU A 364 -11.08 -13.17 2.39
N THR A 365 -10.07 -13.16 1.53
CA THR A 365 -10.19 -13.48 0.10
C THR A 365 -10.77 -14.88 -0.11
N VAL A 366 -10.33 -15.85 0.69
CA VAL A 366 -10.89 -17.21 0.65
C VAL A 366 -12.27 -17.28 1.31
N ARG A 367 -12.44 -16.69 2.49
CA ARG A 367 -13.71 -16.74 3.24
C ARG A 367 -14.85 -16.07 2.48
N SER A 368 -14.56 -15.05 1.68
CA SER A 368 -15.53 -14.39 0.80
C SER A 368 -15.84 -15.19 -0.47
N GLY A 369 -14.92 -16.02 -0.93
CA GLY A 369 -15.05 -16.84 -2.14
C GLY A 369 -14.37 -16.24 -3.37
N LEU A 370 -13.57 -15.17 -3.22
CA LEU A 370 -12.74 -14.60 -4.28
C LEU A 370 -11.60 -15.56 -4.68
N TRP A 371 -11.03 -16.29 -3.70
CA TRP A 371 -10.17 -17.44 -3.93
C TRP A 371 -10.78 -18.71 -3.39
N SER A 372 -10.44 -19.83 -4.00
CA SER A 372 -10.64 -21.16 -3.41
C SER A 372 -9.57 -21.47 -2.36
N PRO A 373 -9.83 -22.39 -1.42
CA PRO A 373 -8.79 -22.86 -0.49
C PRO A 373 -7.56 -23.47 -1.17
N GLU A 374 -7.70 -23.99 -2.39
CA GLU A 374 -6.59 -24.52 -3.17
C GLU A 374 -5.72 -23.40 -3.74
N GLN A 375 -6.33 -22.35 -4.30
CA GLN A 375 -5.63 -21.17 -4.76
C GLN A 375 -4.81 -20.53 -3.63
N TYR A 376 -5.40 -20.35 -2.45
CA TYR A 376 -4.65 -19.84 -1.29
C TYR A 376 -3.44 -20.73 -0.94
N ARG A 377 -3.57 -22.05 -1.00
CA ARG A 377 -2.44 -22.94 -0.72
C ARG A 377 -1.33 -22.80 -1.77
N GLU A 378 -1.66 -22.61 -3.03
CA GLU A 378 -0.68 -22.37 -4.10
C GLU A 378 -0.01 -20.99 -3.93
N ALA A 379 -0.76 -19.94 -3.58
CA ALA A 379 -0.20 -18.62 -3.23
C ALA A 379 0.74 -18.70 -2.03
N LEU A 380 0.29 -19.33 -0.94
CA LEU A 380 1.09 -19.51 0.28
C LEU A 380 2.35 -20.36 0.02
N ALA A 381 2.29 -21.33 -0.90
CA ALA A 381 3.47 -22.11 -1.30
C ALA A 381 4.48 -21.26 -2.06
N ALA A 382 4.01 -20.39 -2.97
CA ALA A 382 4.85 -19.44 -3.69
C ALA A 382 5.55 -18.47 -2.74
N THR A 383 4.78 -17.80 -1.85
CA THR A 383 5.29 -16.90 -0.79
C THR A 383 6.32 -17.58 0.11
N ALA A 384 6.01 -18.78 0.60
CA ALA A 384 6.90 -19.54 1.47
C ALA A 384 8.21 -19.92 0.78
N ALA A 385 8.13 -20.35 -0.48
CA ALA A 385 9.30 -20.74 -1.27
C ALA A 385 10.17 -19.53 -1.63
N GLU A 386 9.57 -18.43 -2.04
CA GLU A 386 10.29 -17.20 -2.34
C GLU A 386 11.11 -16.73 -1.13
N LEU A 387 10.50 -16.68 0.05
CA LEU A 387 11.18 -16.31 1.28
C LEU A 387 12.24 -17.34 1.71
N ASP A 388 12.01 -18.62 1.50
CA ASP A 388 12.97 -19.68 1.86
C ASP A 388 14.22 -19.69 0.97
N TYR A 389 14.10 -19.22 -0.27
CA TYR A 389 15.20 -19.02 -1.22
C TYR A 389 15.80 -17.61 -1.17
N ARG A 390 15.22 -16.70 -0.37
CA ARG A 390 15.70 -15.31 -0.27
C ARG A 390 17.00 -15.20 0.51
N ALA A 391 18.13 -15.20 -0.19
CA ALA A 391 19.46 -15.17 0.39
C ALA A 391 19.74 -13.97 1.30
N GLY A 392 19.10 -12.82 1.05
CA GLY A 392 19.20 -11.60 1.86
C GLY A 392 18.81 -11.78 3.33
N ARG A 393 18.01 -12.80 3.65
CA ARG A 393 17.64 -13.17 5.03
C ARG A 393 18.85 -13.54 5.90
N THR A 394 19.97 -13.97 5.29
CA THR A 394 21.18 -14.37 6.02
C THR A 394 21.92 -13.19 6.67
N TRP A 395 21.67 -11.95 6.23
CA TRP A 395 22.35 -10.77 6.74
C TRP A 395 21.42 -9.67 7.25
N ARG A 396 20.21 -9.56 6.67
CA ARG A 396 19.25 -8.50 7.01
C ARG A 396 18.07 -9.09 7.79
N PRO A 397 17.81 -8.68 9.06
CA PRO A 397 16.61 -9.07 9.79
C PRO A 397 15.36 -8.37 9.19
N LEU A 398 14.18 -8.92 9.47
CA LEU A 398 12.90 -8.38 8.99
C LEU A 398 12.65 -6.96 9.48
N GLU A 399 12.96 -6.66 10.74
CA GLU A 399 12.79 -5.33 11.33
C GLU A 399 13.58 -4.26 10.58
N ASP A 400 14.78 -4.59 10.06
CA ASP A 400 15.56 -3.66 9.26
C ASP A 400 14.90 -3.36 7.91
N THR A 401 14.23 -4.31 7.29
CA THR A 401 13.47 -4.07 6.05
C THR A 401 12.30 -3.09 6.29
N ALA A 402 11.61 -3.25 7.42
CA ALA A 402 10.51 -2.38 7.82
C ALA A 402 10.99 -0.94 8.13
N ARG A 403 12.07 -0.79 8.93
CA ARG A 403 12.66 0.52 9.22
C ARG A 403 13.24 1.22 8.00
N SER A 404 13.75 0.45 7.05
CA SER A 404 14.39 0.95 5.84
C SER A 404 13.42 1.17 4.67
N VAL A 405 12.11 1.08 4.87
CA VAL A 405 11.08 1.24 3.84
C VAL A 405 11.26 2.52 3.01
N GLN A 406 11.72 3.60 3.66
CA GLN A 406 11.95 4.91 3.02
C GLN A 406 12.91 4.84 1.83
N ILE A 407 13.88 3.93 1.85
CA ILE A 407 14.90 3.77 0.81
C ILE A 407 14.71 2.48 0.00
N LEU A 408 14.13 1.43 0.59
CA LEU A 408 14.01 0.12 -0.06
C LEU A 408 12.87 0.07 -1.09
N ARG A 409 11.81 0.86 -0.91
CA ARG A 409 10.67 0.90 -1.84
C ARG A 409 11.05 1.45 -3.23
N THR A 410 12.19 2.12 -3.36
CA THR A 410 12.71 2.66 -4.62
C THR A 410 13.99 1.97 -5.09
N GLN A 411 14.32 0.80 -4.55
CA GLN A 411 15.49 0.05 -4.98
C GLN A 411 15.29 -0.47 -6.42
N GLY A 412 16.41 -0.57 -7.17
CA GLY A 412 16.39 -1.20 -8.49
C GLY A 412 16.09 -2.71 -8.39
N PRO A 413 15.70 -3.34 -9.51
CA PRO A 413 15.32 -4.75 -9.53
C PRO A 413 16.51 -5.71 -9.33
N GLU A 414 17.75 -5.28 -9.61
CA GLU A 414 18.91 -6.16 -9.57
C GLU A 414 19.23 -6.63 -8.15
N TRP A 415 19.48 -7.90 -7.96
CA TRP A 415 19.77 -8.51 -6.67
C TRP A 415 18.68 -8.33 -5.63
N GLN A 416 17.42 -8.32 -6.06
CA GLN A 416 16.27 -8.12 -5.17
C GLN A 416 16.24 -9.17 -4.05
N SER A 417 16.50 -10.45 -4.37
CA SER A 417 16.59 -11.55 -3.41
C SER A 417 17.74 -11.36 -2.39
N TRP A 418 18.85 -10.70 -2.79
CA TRP A 418 19.98 -10.42 -1.92
C TRP A 418 19.80 -9.13 -1.10
N ARG A 419 19.22 -8.09 -1.69
CA ARG A 419 18.92 -6.82 -0.99
C ARG A 419 17.88 -7.00 0.11
N ARG A 420 16.86 -7.82 -0.11
CA ARG A 420 15.74 -8.03 0.79
C ARG A 420 14.99 -6.71 1.09
N GLY A 421 13.93 -6.42 0.37
CA GLY A 421 13.23 -5.13 0.43
C GLY A 421 11.98 -5.13 1.32
N LEU A 422 10.81 -5.33 0.73
CA LEU A 422 9.51 -5.19 1.38
C LEU A 422 9.01 -6.48 2.07
N ASP A 423 9.89 -7.30 2.58
CA ASP A 423 9.58 -8.63 3.14
C ASP A 423 8.64 -8.60 4.34
N TYR A 424 8.40 -7.44 4.94
CA TYR A 424 7.46 -7.29 6.06
C TYR A 424 5.99 -7.58 5.66
N TYR A 425 5.64 -7.58 4.37
CA TYR A 425 4.38 -8.12 3.84
C TYR A 425 4.39 -9.65 3.88
N PRO A 426 5.13 -10.35 3.01
CA PRO A 426 5.02 -11.79 2.88
C PRO A 426 5.59 -12.56 4.08
N GLU A 427 6.69 -12.11 4.69
CA GLU A 427 7.21 -12.75 5.89
C GLU A 427 6.35 -12.44 7.11
N GLY A 428 5.74 -11.25 7.16
CA GLY A 428 4.73 -10.92 8.15
C GLY A 428 3.53 -11.86 8.06
N GLU A 429 3.03 -12.17 6.86
CA GLU A 429 1.98 -13.18 6.65
C GLU A 429 2.36 -14.53 7.30
N LEU A 430 3.55 -15.04 7.03
CA LEU A 430 4.01 -16.31 7.61
C LEU A 430 4.13 -16.25 9.15
N ILE A 431 4.56 -15.11 9.70
CA ILE A 431 4.64 -14.92 11.16
C ILE A 431 3.24 -14.92 11.77
N TRP A 432 2.27 -14.24 11.17
CA TRP A 432 0.91 -14.19 11.68
C TRP A 432 0.15 -15.50 11.49
N LEU A 433 0.41 -16.26 10.44
CA LEU A 433 -0.03 -17.65 10.31
C LEU A 433 0.57 -18.52 11.44
N GLU A 434 1.84 -18.32 11.79
CA GLU A 434 2.47 -19.04 12.91
C GLU A 434 1.79 -18.67 14.25
N VAL A 435 1.47 -17.40 14.47
CA VAL A 435 0.72 -16.93 15.65
C VAL A 435 -0.66 -17.60 15.73
N ASP A 436 -1.44 -17.60 14.63
CA ASP A 436 -2.79 -18.22 14.63
C ASP A 436 -2.72 -19.73 14.90
N THR A 437 -1.79 -20.44 14.28
CA THR A 437 -1.63 -21.89 14.51
C THR A 437 -1.19 -22.21 15.94
N ILE A 438 -0.35 -21.38 16.57
CA ILE A 438 0.02 -21.51 18.00
C ILE A 438 -1.22 -21.26 18.89
N LEU A 439 -2.00 -20.20 18.65
CA LEU A 439 -3.23 -19.91 19.40
C LEU A 439 -4.19 -21.11 19.38
N ARG A 440 -4.40 -21.68 18.20
CA ARG A 440 -5.26 -22.87 18.00
C ARG A 440 -4.68 -24.10 18.69
N GLN A 441 -3.41 -24.37 18.57
CA GLN A 441 -2.74 -25.50 19.20
C GLN A 441 -2.81 -25.41 20.73
N GLN A 442 -2.44 -24.27 21.33
CA GLN A 442 -2.41 -24.07 22.78
C GLN A 442 -3.81 -24.07 23.43
N SER A 443 -4.86 -23.83 22.65
CA SER A 443 -6.24 -23.79 23.13
C SER A 443 -7.09 -25.00 22.68
N ASN A 444 -6.50 -26.03 22.09
CA ASN A 444 -7.24 -27.14 21.47
C ASN A 444 -8.32 -26.67 20.48
N GLY A 445 -7.99 -25.68 19.64
CA GLY A 445 -8.87 -25.12 18.61
C GLY A 445 -9.92 -24.10 19.13
N GLN A 446 -9.95 -23.80 20.44
CA GLN A 446 -10.96 -22.89 21.00
C GLN A 446 -10.66 -21.41 20.79
N LYS A 447 -9.41 -21.06 20.49
CA LYS A 447 -8.95 -19.70 20.28
C LYS A 447 -8.18 -19.61 18.98
N SER A 448 -8.32 -18.48 18.29
CA SER A 448 -7.73 -18.19 16.99
C SER A 448 -7.30 -16.72 16.91
N LEU A 449 -6.64 -16.36 15.82
CA LEU A 449 -6.32 -14.97 15.52
C LEU A 449 -7.58 -14.12 15.33
N ASP A 450 -8.71 -14.70 14.91
CA ASP A 450 -10.00 -14.00 14.85
C ASP A 450 -10.38 -13.38 16.21
N LYS A 451 -10.07 -14.08 17.33
CA LYS A 451 -10.30 -13.52 18.68
C LYS A 451 -9.34 -12.36 19.00
N PHE A 452 -8.11 -12.44 18.55
CA PHE A 452 -7.16 -11.32 18.67
C PHE A 452 -7.66 -10.13 17.86
N CYS A 453 -8.03 -10.32 16.60
CA CYS A 453 -8.56 -9.26 15.75
C CYS A 453 -9.78 -8.57 16.40
N ARG A 454 -10.72 -9.33 16.91
CA ARG A 454 -11.90 -8.79 17.59
C ARG A 454 -11.55 -8.03 18.87
N LEU A 455 -10.57 -8.51 19.66
CA LEU A 455 -10.12 -7.84 20.88
C LEU A 455 -9.32 -6.56 20.58
N PHE A 456 -8.38 -6.63 19.64
CA PHE A 456 -7.41 -5.58 19.39
C PHE A 456 -7.96 -4.48 18.46
N HIS A 457 -8.77 -4.86 17.46
CA HIS A 457 -9.33 -3.96 16.45
C HIS A 457 -10.84 -3.70 16.59
N GLY A 458 -11.52 -4.40 17.49
CA GLY A 458 -12.96 -4.24 17.73
C GLY A 458 -13.28 -3.03 18.59
N GLY A 459 -14.25 -3.18 19.51
CA GLY A 459 -14.74 -2.13 20.39
C GLY A 459 -16.06 -1.54 19.88
N GLU A 460 -16.27 -0.24 20.05
CA GLU A 460 -17.49 0.44 19.62
C GLU A 460 -17.36 0.93 18.19
N SER A 461 -18.37 0.68 17.37
CA SER A 461 -18.49 1.26 16.01
C SER A 461 -18.71 2.76 16.09
N GLY A 462 -18.20 3.50 15.11
CA GLY A 462 -18.34 4.95 15.07
C GLY A 462 -17.51 5.60 13.98
N PRO A 463 -17.42 6.95 13.99
CA PRO A 463 -16.66 7.67 12.99
C PRO A 463 -15.16 7.35 13.04
N PRO A 464 -14.40 7.68 11.98
CA PRO A 464 -12.95 7.51 11.93
C PRO A 464 -12.24 8.08 13.15
N LYS A 465 -11.31 7.33 13.69
CA LYS A 465 -10.39 7.76 14.76
C LYS A 465 -9.12 6.93 14.71
N VAL A 466 -8.01 7.49 15.18
CA VAL A 466 -6.73 6.78 15.33
C VAL A 466 -6.52 6.40 16.78
N VAL A 467 -6.23 5.12 17.04
CA VAL A 467 -5.85 4.61 18.36
C VAL A 467 -4.44 4.00 18.24
N PRO A 468 -3.40 4.76 18.58
CA PRO A 468 -2.03 4.29 18.45
C PRO A 468 -1.74 3.06 19.30
N TYR A 469 -0.78 2.24 18.85
CA TYR A 469 -0.29 1.08 19.61
C TYR A 469 1.22 0.91 19.51
N THR A 470 1.76 0.17 20.48
CA THR A 470 3.16 -0.22 20.56
C THR A 470 3.31 -1.74 20.43
N PHE A 471 4.53 -2.24 20.29
CA PHE A 471 4.83 -3.67 20.35
C PHE A 471 4.26 -4.33 21.62
N ASP A 472 4.40 -3.67 22.78
CA ASP A 472 3.91 -4.21 24.06
C ASP A 472 2.37 -4.30 24.11
N ASP A 473 1.65 -3.45 23.40
CA ASP A 473 0.19 -3.53 23.29
C ASP A 473 -0.22 -4.77 22.48
N VAL A 474 0.48 -5.08 21.40
CA VAL A 474 0.28 -6.31 20.60
C VAL A 474 0.51 -7.56 21.47
N VAL A 475 1.64 -7.61 22.16
CA VAL A 475 2.00 -8.73 23.06
C VAL A 475 0.97 -8.89 24.17
N ARG A 476 0.51 -7.78 24.77
CA ARG A 476 -0.51 -7.79 25.83
C ARG A 476 -1.83 -8.34 25.31
N ALA A 477 -2.27 -7.91 24.12
CA ALA A 477 -3.51 -8.40 23.53
C ALA A 477 -3.45 -9.90 23.18
N LEU A 478 -2.33 -10.37 22.63
CA LEU A 478 -2.11 -11.79 22.37
C LEU A 478 -2.16 -12.62 23.68
N ASN A 479 -1.54 -12.13 24.77
CA ASN A 479 -1.57 -12.79 26.08
C ASN A 479 -2.98 -12.80 26.70
N GLN A 480 -3.83 -11.80 26.44
CA GLN A 480 -5.24 -11.83 26.85
C GLN A 480 -6.03 -12.91 26.12
N VAL A 481 -5.72 -13.14 24.84
CA VAL A 481 -6.32 -14.26 24.10
C VAL A 481 -5.79 -15.59 24.64
N GLN A 482 -4.48 -15.78 24.67
CA GLN A 482 -3.83 -17.00 25.12
C GLN A 482 -2.45 -16.68 25.71
N PRO A 483 -2.21 -16.98 27.00
CA PRO A 483 -0.88 -16.84 27.58
C PRO A 483 0.16 -17.68 26.86
N TYR A 484 1.26 -17.03 26.42
CA TYR A 484 2.41 -17.64 25.73
C TYR A 484 3.57 -16.66 25.74
N ASP A 485 4.79 -17.10 25.46
CA ASP A 485 5.93 -16.17 25.29
C ASP A 485 5.90 -15.48 23.91
N TRP A 486 4.87 -14.66 23.70
CA TRP A 486 4.69 -13.91 22.47
C TRP A 486 5.82 -12.91 22.23
N ALA A 487 6.33 -12.27 23.28
CA ALA A 487 7.43 -11.32 23.14
C ALA A 487 8.71 -11.99 22.64
N GLY A 488 9.06 -13.15 23.21
CA GLY A 488 10.21 -13.93 22.75
C GLY A 488 10.06 -14.42 21.32
N LEU A 489 8.91 -15.02 20.98
CA LEU A 489 8.63 -15.49 19.63
C LEU A 489 8.73 -14.36 18.58
N LEU A 490 7.99 -13.27 18.78
CA LEU A 490 7.91 -12.19 17.81
C LEU A 490 9.28 -11.50 17.63
N LYS A 491 9.99 -11.21 18.73
CA LYS A 491 11.36 -10.64 18.65
C LYS A 491 12.32 -11.57 17.94
N GLU A 492 12.22 -12.88 18.16
CA GLU A 492 13.05 -13.84 17.43
C GLU A 492 12.76 -13.80 15.92
N ARG A 493 11.48 -13.77 15.53
CA ARG A 493 11.10 -13.74 14.11
C ARG A 493 11.55 -12.48 13.39
N VAL A 494 11.37 -11.32 14.01
CA VAL A 494 11.63 -10.04 13.34
C VAL A 494 13.10 -9.61 13.40
N ASN A 495 13.87 -10.06 14.43
CA ASN A 495 15.25 -9.59 14.65
C ASN A 495 16.33 -10.59 14.25
N ALA A 496 15.99 -11.84 13.98
CA ALA A 496 17.00 -12.83 13.61
C ALA A 496 17.28 -12.83 12.11
N ALA A 497 18.57 -12.76 11.74
CA ALA A 497 19.02 -13.06 10.39
C ALA A 497 19.18 -14.57 10.26
N LYS A 498 18.28 -15.24 9.55
CA LYS A 498 18.25 -16.68 9.35
C LYS A 498 18.04 -17.03 7.88
N ALA A 499 18.71 -18.09 7.41
CA ALA A 499 18.60 -18.52 6.01
C ALA A 499 17.19 -19.03 5.65
N ARG A 500 16.52 -19.74 6.58
CA ARG A 500 15.22 -20.37 6.32
C ARG A 500 14.07 -19.43 6.71
N ALA A 501 13.01 -19.46 5.89
CA ALA A 501 11.76 -18.77 6.19
C ALA A 501 11.04 -19.34 7.44
N PRO A 502 10.13 -18.58 8.10
CA PRO A 502 9.38 -19.05 9.26
C PRO A 502 8.21 -19.97 8.86
N LEU A 503 8.52 -21.21 8.43
CA LEU A 503 7.52 -22.17 7.94
C LEU A 503 6.70 -22.84 9.05
N GLY A 504 6.96 -22.53 10.32
CA GLY A 504 6.30 -23.16 11.46
C GLY A 504 4.77 -23.04 11.47
N GLY A 505 4.21 -22.01 10.87
CA GLY A 505 2.76 -21.85 10.70
C GLY A 505 2.17 -22.87 9.72
N ILE A 506 2.84 -23.09 8.58
CA ILE A 506 2.45 -24.10 7.58
C ILE A 506 2.51 -25.50 8.20
N GLU A 507 3.60 -25.82 8.88
CA GLU A 507 3.81 -27.14 9.49
C GLU A 507 2.77 -27.43 10.58
N ARG A 508 2.50 -26.49 11.49
CA ARG A 508 1.41 -26.60 12.49
C ARG A 508 0.04 -26.57 11.85
N GLY A 509 -0.09 -25.97 10.68
CA GLY A 509 -1.28 -26.01 9.83
C GLY A 509 -1.62 -27.41 9.31
N GLY A 510 -0.70 -28.36 9.42
CA GLY A 510 -0.83 -29.73 8.94
C GLY A 510 -0.38 -29.90 7.48
N TRP A 511 0.48 -29.00 6.99
CA TRP A 511 1.00 -28.98 5.63
C TRP A 511 2.53 -28.86 5.64
N ARG A 512 3.16 -29.13 4.51
CA ARG A 512 4.60 -28.93 4.31
C ARG A 512 4.88 -28.36 2.93
N LEU A 513 5.89 -27.53 2.81
CA LEU A 513 6.40 -27.03 1.54
C LEU A 513 7.18 -28.15 0.82
N VAL A 514 6.82 -28.44 -0.42
CA VAL A 514 7.46 -29.41 -1.29
C VAL A 514 7.70 -28.81 -2.66
N TYR A 515 8.57 -29.46 -3.44
CA TYR A 515 8.89 -29.05 -4.80
C TYR A 515 8.73 -30.23 -5.75
N ASN A 516 8.02 -30.02 -6.86
CA ASN A 516 7.84 -31.00 -7.93
C ASN A 516 7.78 -30.29 -9.30
N ASP A 517 7.55 -31.06 -10.38
CA ASP A 517 7.52 -30.54 -11.75
C ASP A 517 6.15 -30.06 -12.23
N ARG A 518 5.10 -30.12 -11.38
CA ARG A 518 3.79 -29.55 -11.66
C ARG A 518 3.88 -28.01 -11.55
N PRO A 519 3.35 -27.24 -12.52
CA PRO A 519 3.29 -25.79 -12.39
C PRO A 519 2.50 -25.33 -11.15
N ASN A 520 3.02 -24.35 -10.40
CA ASN A 520 2.26 -23.60 -9.41
C ASN A 520 1.41 -22.57 -10.16
N VAL A 521 0.11 -22.52 -9.89
CA VAL A 521 -0.83 -21.72 -10.67
C VAL A 521 -0.53 -20.21 -10.58
N PHE A 522 -0.11 -19.70 -9.41
CA PHE A 522 0.25 -18.29 -9.26
C PHE A 522 1.51 -17.94 -10.04
N ILE A 523 2.60 -18.69 -9.82
CA ILE A 523 3.88 -18.46 -10.50
C ILE A 523 3.71 -18.54 -12.02
N HIS A 524 2.94 -19.52 -12.49
CA HIS A 524 2.70 -19.67 -13.92
C HIS A 524 1.87 -18.51 -14.49
N THR A 525 0.88 -18.01 -13.75
CA THR A 525 0.07 -16.87 -14.16
C THR A 525 0.89 -15.58 -14.18
N GLU A 526 1.73 -15.35 -13.16
CA GLU A 526 2.69 -14.22 -13.15
C GLU A 526 3.68 -14.30 -14.32
N GLU A 527 4.23 -15.48 -14.60
CA GLU A 527 5.14 -15.68 -15.75
C GLU A 527 4.50 -15.23 -17.07
N GLU A 528 3.24 -15.59 -17.29
CA GLU A 528 2.52 -15.22 -18.51
C GLU A 528 2.18 -13.72 -18.54
N PHE A 529 1.83 -13.13 -17.41
CA PHE A 529 1.51 -11.72 -17.29
C PHE A 529 2.75 -10.84 -17.44
N ASP A 530 3.77 -11.04 -16.62
CA ASP A 530 5.00 -10.25 -16.60
C ASP A 530 5.99 -10.60 -17.72
N GLN A 531 5.65 -11.58 -18.56
CA GLN A 531 6.48 -11.99 -19.69
C GLN A 531 7.89 -12.43 -19.26
N HIS A 532 7.99 -13.19 -18.18
CA HIS A 532 9.25 -13.78 -17.68
C HIS A 532 9.15 -15.31 -17.53
N VAL A 533 10.28 -15.93 -17.16
CA VAL A 533 10.37 -17.34 -16.77
C VAL A 533 11.03 -17.43 -15.42
N ASP A 534 10.37 -18.09 -14.47
CA ASP A 534 10.85 -18.26 -13.10
C ASP A 534 11.55 -19.63 -12.93
N ALA A 535 12.86 -19.63 -12.92
CA ALA A 535 13.70 -20.77 -12.59
C ALA A 535 14.34 -20.64 -11.19
N SER A 536 13.76 -19.84 -10.30
CA SER A 536 14.30 -19.54 -8.96
C SER A 536 14.54 -20.78 -8.13
N TYR A 537 13.63 -21.76 -8.19
CA TYR A 537 13.71 -22.98 -7.37
C TYR A 537 14.50 -24.11 -8.04
N SER A 538 14.90 -23.92 -9.30
CA SER A 538 15.76 -24.83 -10.07
C SER A 538 17.19 -24.26 -10.17
N LEU A 539 17.41 -23.34 -11.10
CA LEU A 539 18.74 -22.78 -11.37
C LEU A 539 19.05 -21.55 -10.48
N GLY A 540 18.01 -20.91 -9.92
CA GLY A 540 18.15 -19.74 -9.04
C GLY A 540 18.15 -18.41 -9.78
N PHE A 541 17.27 -18.22 -10.78
CA PHE A 541 17.10 -16.94 -11.47
C PHE A 541 15.69 -16.73 -12.01
N ARG A 542 15.36 -15.46 -12.27
CA ARG A 542 14.23 -15.02 -13.11
C ARG A 542 14.79 -14.38 -14.38
N VAL A 543 14.20 -14.70 -15.53
CA VAL A 543 14.64 -14.21 -16.84
C VAL A 543 13.46 -13.78 -17.69
N ARG A 544 13.55 -12.60 -18.30
CA ARG A 544 12.53 -12.06 -19.22
C ARG A 544 12.49 -12.84 -20.53
N LYS A 545 11.40 -12.74 -21.27
CA LYS A 545 11.27 -13.33 -22.61
C LYS A 545 12.35 -12.85 -23.59
N ASP A 546 12.86 -11.63 -23.44
CA ASP A 546 13.98 -11.09 -24.24
C ASP A 546 15.35 -11.65 -23.82
N GLY A 547 15.39 -12.45 -22.75
CA GLY A 547 16.58 -13.11 -22.21
C GLY A 547 17.29 -12.34 -21.10
N GLN A 548 16.86 -11.13 -20.72
CA GLN A 548 17.49 -10.37 -19.64
C GLN A 548 17.19 -11.03 -18.29
N PHE A 549 18.23 -11.25 -17.47
CA PHE A 549 18.05 -11.72 -16.10
C PHE A 549 17.61 -10.57 -15.20
N ASP A 550 16.45 -10.70 -14.57
CA ASP A 550 15.92 -9.74 -13.59
C ASP A 550 16.57 -9.92 -12.23
N ASP A 551 16.57 -11.16 -11.72
CA ASP A 551 17.22 -11.50 -10.46
C ASP A 551 17.98 -12.83 -10.57
N VAL A 552 19.05 -12.96 -9.76
CA VAL A 552 19.81 -14.20 -9.58
C VAL A 552 20.03 -14.40 -8.09
N ILE A 553 19.57 -15.52 -7.57
CA ILE A 553 19.66 -15.82 -6.14
C ILE A 553 21.13 -16.04 -5.75
N HIS A 554 21.64 -15.24 -4.83
CA HIS A 554 23.01 -15.35 -4.32
C HIS A 554 23.27 -16.74 -3.73
N GLY A 555 24.33 -17.40 -4.22
CA GLY A 555 24.69 -18.77 -3.81
C GLY A 555 23.97 -19.87 -4.57
N SER A 556 23.07 -19.55 -5.50
CA SER A 556 22.37 -20.53 -6.36
C SER A 556 23.30 -21.20 -7.40
N PRO A 557 22.87 -22.28 -8.05
CA PRO A 557 23.64 -22.92 -9.13
C PRO A 557 24.04 -21.94 -10.25
N ALA A 558 23.13 -21.06 -10.69
CA ALA A 558 23.42 -20.06 -11.73
C ALA A 558 24.42 -19.01 -11.24
N TYR A 559 24.27 -18.52 -10.00
CA TYR A 559 25.24 -17.60 -9.38
C TYR A 559 26.64 -18.19 -9.34
N LEU A 560 26.76 -19.44 -8.88
CA LEU A 560 28.05 -20.14 -8.80
C LEU A 560 28.69 -20.37 -10.17
N ALA A 561 27.90 -20.52 -11.22
CA ALA A 561 28.36 -20.59 -12.59
C ALA A 561 28.74 -19.21 -13.18
N GLY A 562 28.46 -18.12 -12.45
CA GLY A 562 28.82 -16.76 -12.80
C GLY A 562 27.76 -15.98 -13.58
N VAL A 563 26.47 -16.37 -13.49
CA VAL A 563 25.34 -15.59 -13.98
C VAL A 563 25.02 -14.47 -12.96
N GLY A 564 24.61 -13.32 -13.43
CA GLY A 564 24.19 -12.20 -12.61
C GLY A 564 23.08 -11.39 -13.26
N PRO A 565 22.30 -10.60 -12.48
CA PRO A 565 21.26 -9.72 -12.99
C PRO A 565 21.81 -8.74 -14.04
N GLY A 566 20.96 -8.37 -15.01
CA GLY A 566 21.34 -7.48 -16.10
C GLY A 566 22.12 -8.16 -17.24
N MET A 567 22.62 -9.38 -17.06
CA MET A 567 23.13 -10.20 -18.18
C MET A 567 21.96 -10.70 -19.03
N LYS A 568 22.25 -11.09 -20.27
CA LYS A 568 21.26 -11.61 -21.22
C LYS A 568 21.54 -13.07 -21.58
N LEU A 569 20.56 -13.93 -21.41
CA LEU A 569 20.58 -15.32 -21.85
C LEU A 569 20.38 -15.36 -23.37
N VAL A 570 21.34 -15.94 -24.09
CA VAL A 570 21.34 -16.03 -25.55
C VAL A 570 21.01 -17.43 -26.04
N ALA A 571 21.57 -18.45 -25.36
CA ALA A 571 21.33 -19.85 -25.72
C ALA A 571 21.43 -20.76 -24.49
N VAL A 572 20.74 -21.89 -24.55
CA VAL A 572 20.82 -23.01 -23.58
C VAL A 572 21.26 -24.26 -24.33
N ASN A 573 22.32 -24.91 -23.86
CA ASN A 573 22.91 -26.10 -24.50
C ASN A 573 23.13 -25.94 -26.02
N GLY A 574 23.57 -24.74 -26.45
CA GLY A 574 23.83 -24.43 -27.85
C GLY A 574 22.59 -24.15 -28.72
N ARG A 575 21.36 -24.18 -28.16
CA ARG A 575 20.12 -23.78 -28.82
C ARG A 575 19.74 -22.37 -28.43
N ALA A 576 19.19 -21.59 -29.35
CA ALA A 576 18.70 -20.22 -29.07
C ALA A 576 17.72 -20.23 -27.90
N TRP A 577 17.80 -19.21 -27.05
CA TRP A 577 16.96 -19.04 -25.87
C TRP A 577 15.46 -19.06 -26.20
N SER A 578 14.74 -19.86 -25.48
CA SER A 578 13.27 -19.78 -25.29
C SER A 578 12.89 -20.50 -24.00
N LYS A 579 11.69 -20.25 -23.47
CA LYS A 579 11.13 -20.97 -22.30
C LYS A 579 11.19 -22.48 -22.51
N ASP A 580 10.72 -22.98 -23.66
CA ASP A 580 10.69 -24.42 -23.95
C ASP A 580 12.09 -25.06 -23.96
N VAL A 581 13.10 -24.36 -24.52
CA VAL A 581 14.48 -24.88 -24.56
C VAL A 581 15.08 -24.97 -23.15
N LEU A 582 14.79 -24.00 -22.27
CA LEU A 582 15.22 -24.05 -20.87
C LEU A 582 14.51 -25.18 -20.12
N GLU A 583 13.20 -25.31 -20.26
CA GLU A 583 12.43 -26.37 -19.62
C GLU A 583 12.84 -27.77 -20.09
N GLU A 584 13.12 -27.99 -21.40
CA GLU A 584 13.68 -29.23 -21.91
C GLU A 584 15.03 -29.56 -21.25
N ALA A 585 15.91 -28.54 -21.14
CA ALA A 585 17.22 -28.74 -20.50
C ALA A 585 17.07 -29.08 -19.01
N LEU A 586 16.14 -28.40 -18.30
CA LEU A 586 15.84 -28.70 -16.90
C LEU A 586 15.27 -30.11 -16.72
N ARG A 587 14.32 -30.56 -17.54
CA ARG A 587 13.77 -31.91 -17.46
C ARG A 587 14.86 -32.97 -17.74
N ALA A 588 15.71 -32.74 -18.76
CA ALA A 588 16.80 -33.64 -19.12
C ALA A 588 17.90 -33.69 -18.04
N SER A 589 18.05 -32.65 -17.23
CA SER A 589 19.09 -32.60 -16.19
C SER A 589 18.92 -33.67 -15.12
N ARG A 590 17.71 -34.17 -14.88
CA ARG A 590 17.41 -35.21 -13.88
C ARG A 590 18.11 -36.52 -14.18
N ASP A 591 18.28 -36.85 -15.47
CA ASP A 591 18.90 -38.08 -15.93
C ASP A 591 20.32 -37.89 -16.50
N SER A 592 20.79 -36.63 -16.56
CA SER A 592 22.09 -36.25 -17.12
C SER A 592 23.10 -35.93 -16.01
N LYS A 593 24.37 -36.30 -16.24
CA LYS A 593 25.49 -35.82 -15.41
C LYS A 593 26.21 -34.60 -16.01
N GLN A 594 25.75 -34.15 -17.17
CA GLN A 594 26.33 -32.98 -17.82
C GLN A 594 25.70 -31.72 -17.25
N PRO A 595 26.48 -30.64 -17.08
CA PRO A 595 25.93 -29.35 -16.69
C PRO A 595 25.00 -28.80 -17.77
N ILE A 596 24.15 -27.82 -17.39
CA ILE A 596 23.38 -27.01 -18.34
C ILE A 596 24.27 -25.84 -18.75
N ASP A 597 24.59 -25.71 -20.03
CA ASP A 597 25.39 -24.63 -20.57
C ASP A 597 24.51 -23.45 -20.97
N LEU A 598 24.72 -22.32 -20.32
CA LEU A 598 24.06 -21.04 -20.60
C LEU A 598 25.06 -20.14 -21.34
N LEU A 599 24.81 -19.81 -22.62
CA LEU A 599 25.52 -18.74 -23.30
C LEU A 599 24.91 -17.42 -22.88
N VAL A 600 25.69 -16.58 -22.21
CA VAL A 600 25.24 -15.29 -21.71
C VAL A 600 26.01 -14.14 -22.35
N GLU A 601 25.31 -13.03 -22.61
CA GLU A 601 25.89 -11.76 -23.00
C GLU A 601 25.97 -10.86 -21.75
N ASN A 602 27.15 -10.27 -21.51
CA ASN A 602 27.34 -9.22 -20.52
C ASN A 602 27.99 -8.02 -21.18
N ALA A 603 27.26 -6.92 -21.27
CA ALA A 603 27.59 -5.75 -22.10
C ALA A 603 27.79 -6.16 -23.58
N LYS A 604 29.01 -6.33 -24.05
CA LYS A 604 29.32 -6.71 -25.44
C LYS A 604 30.12 -8.03 -25.53
N PHE A 605 30.17 -8.79 -24.44
CA PHE A 605 30.98 -10.00 -24.37
C PHE A 605 30.10 -11.21 -24.11
N PHE A 606 30.40 -12.28 -24.81
CA PHE A 606 29.73 -13.56 -24.64
C PHE A 606 30.60 -14.52 -23.84
N ARG A 607 29.96 -15.29 -22.97
CA ARG A 607 30.61 -16.41 -22.27
C ARG A 607 29.63 -17.56 -22.02
N THR A 608 30.14 -18.77 -21.92
CA THR A 608 29.37 -19.92 -21.47
C THR A 608 29.50 -20.04 -19.96
N CYS A 609 28.37 -20.12 -19.27
CA CYS A 609 28.26 -20.45 -17.86
C CYS A 609 27.73 -21.88 -17.75
N SER A 610 28.55 -22.81 -17.27
CA SER A 610 28.16 -24.21 -17.09
C SER A 610 27.56 -24.42 -15.72
N VAL A 611 26.25 -24.58 -15.65
CA VAL A 611 25.49 -24.70 -14.41
C VAL A 611 25.39 -26.17 -14.01
N ASN A 612 26.02 -26.54 -12.90
CA ASN A 612 25.94 -27.89 -12.35
C ASN A 612 24.65 -28.10 -11.59
N TYR A 613 23.58 -28.58 -12.28
CA TYR A 613 22.26 -28.78 -11.73
C TYR A 613 21.62 -30.07 -12.29
N HIS A 614 20.98 -30.88 -11.41
CA HIS A 614 20.51 -32.22 -11.74
C HIS A 614 19.13 -32.59 -11.14
N ASP A 615 18.38 -31.63 -10.58
CA ASP A 615 17.11 -31.92 -9.88
C ASP A 615 15.85 -31.75 -10.74
N GLY A 616 16.01 -31.35 -12.01
CA GLY A 616 14.88 -31.12 -12.90
C GLY A 616 14.11 -29.82 -12.61
N ILE A 617 12.86 -29.72 -13.10
CA ILE A 617 11.96 -28.58 -12.79
C ILE A 617 11.48 -28.70 -11.36
N ARG A 618 11.46 -27.56 -10.65
CA ARG A 618 11.01 -27.47 -9.26
C ARG A 618 10.06 -26.29 -9.11
N ASN A 619 8.79 -26.59 -8.85
CA ASN A 619 7.76 -25.63 -8.49
C ASN A 619 7.28 -25.89 -7.06
N PRO A 620 7.03 -24.86 -6.26
CA PRO A 620 6.59 -25.01 -4.86
C PRO A 620 5.12 -25.39 -4.76
N HIS A 621 4.80 -26.29 -3.83
CA HIS A 621 3.43 -26.68 -3.47
C HIS A 621 3.33 -26.96 -1.99
N LEU A 622 2.12 -26.93 -1.43
CA LEU A 622 1.84 -27.46 -0.11
C LEU A 622 1.23 -28.86 -0.21
N GLU A 623 1.81 -29.82 0.52
CA GLU A 623 1.26 -31.16 0.69
C GLU A 623 0.82 -31.42 2.11
N ARG A 624 -0.26 -32.19 2.26
CA ARG A 624 -0.73 -32.65 3.59
C ARG A 624 0.32 -33.51 4.26
N THR A 625 0.53 -33.27 5.54
CA THR A 625 1.40 -34.12 6.37
C THR A 625 0.58 -35.27 6.96
N GLU A 626 0.86 -36.50 6.56
CA GLU A 626 0.13 -37.72 7.02
C GLU A 626 0.71 -38.36 8.28
N ALA A 627 1.71 -37.76 8.93
CA ALA A 627 2.38 -38.35 10.08
C ALA A 627 1.46 -38.49 11.30
N SER A 628 1.54 -39.62 12.03
CA SER A 628 0.82 -39.81 13.28
C SER A 628 1.24 -38.77 14.33
N GLY A 629 0.26 -38.04 14.90
CA GLY A 629 0.50 -36.96 15.86
C GLY A 629 0.51 -35.55 15.26
N VAL A 630 0.31 -35.39 13.94
CA VAL A 630 0.12 -34.09 13.29
C VAL A 630 -1.33 -33.63 13.50
N PRO A 631 -1.56 -32.34 13.79
CA PRO A 631 -2.92 -31.77 13.88
C PRO A 631 -3.73 -32.06 12.61
N GLY A 632 -5.05 -32.12 12.74
CA GLY A 632 -5.96 -32.11 11.61
C GLY A 632 -5.69 -30.95 10.67
N ASP A 633 -6.50 -30.75 9.62
CA ASP A 633 -6.34 -29.64 8.66
C ASP A 633 -6.61 -28.28 9.31
N VAL A 634 -5.67 -27.79 10.13
CA VAL A 634 -5.80 -26.50 10.83
C VAL A 634 -5.83 -25.35 9.82
N LEU A 635 -5.07 -25.46 8.71
CA LEU A 635 -5.12 -24.47 7.65
C LEU A 635 -6.52 -24.41 7.01
N GLY A 636 -7.12 -25.55 6.72
CA GLY A 636 -8.51 -25.61 6.23
C GLY A 636 -9.53 -25.05 7.22
N GLU A 637 -9.31 -25.23 8.56
CA GLU A 637 -10.17 -24.62 9.59
C GLU A 637 -10.04 -23.09 9.66
N ILE A 638 -8.85 -22.52 9.38
CA ILE A 638 -8.61 -21.08 9.29
C ILE A 638 -9.44 -20.46 8.15
N LEU A 639 -9.51 -21.14 7.02
CA LEU A 639 -10.15 -20.66 5.80
C LEU A 639 -11.69 -20.79 5.80
N LYS A 640 -12.29 -21.41 6.81
CA LYS A 640 -13.76 -21.54 6.88
C LYS A 640 -14.42 -20.18 7.08
N PRO A 641 -15.47 -19.86 6.29
CA PRO A 641 -16.27 -18.66 6.51
C PRO A 641 -16.81 -18.54 7.94
N LEU A 642 -16.86 -17.32 8.46
CA LEU A 642 -17.49 -16.98 9.74
C LEU A 642 -19.00 -16.75 9.58
N THR A 643 -19.44 -16.38 8.38
CA THR A 643 -20.83 -16.16 8.01
C THR A 643 -21.38 -17.32 7.19
N LYS A 644 -22.72 -17.43 7.11
CA LYS A 644 -23.39 -18.49 6.35
C LYS A 644 -23.53 -18.14 4.88
#